data_ce18eab3309da2b85c8265eae441f842
#
_entry.id   ce18eab3309da2b85c8265eae441f842
#
_cell.length_a   1.000
_cell.length_b   1.000
_cell.length_c   1.000
_cell.angle_alpha   90.00
_cell.angle_beta   90.00
_cell.angle_gamma   90.00
#
_symmetry.space_group_name_H-M   'P 1'
#
loop_
_entity.id
_entity.type
_entity.pdbx_description
1 polymer ?
#
loop_
_entity_poly.entity_id
_entity_poly.type
_entity_poly.pdbx_seq_one_letter_code
_entity_poly.pdbx_strand_id
1 'polypeptide(L)'
;MSGEGNKRMNTRYNMIIVKGEIKTAGIACCSYNSETQKWDVIFNNGRKYSYAYENIVWLKNPTVVDPNAFQVSNKNGHVFHDIEAIYEFAFRGDFYWHICFKKEIEKDYRRDDLQIGSSCLIEKESANVFEYIKQIAELCDIRNEENGEKILPNKFKKISYVGDDVALAKYLNPSTVHTFNKKENYIPIFPFGCNNSQYQAVKKAMENQISVIQGPPGTGKTQTILNIIANIILQGKTVQIVSNNNSATNNVYEKLCSPKYNLGFIAATLGKSENKKSFIQNQNENYPDFLSWTLDGNKDNVKNKILEESEQLKNVFDKQERLASLRQENAQIETEFEYFKQYVEETDVEIQKLNIKKSFGSKQWMELWQECQFISEEKNKINFWFKIKAFFKYGVTNWKFYNQDISKIITTFQFMYYDTKKNELLREIQDIENYLDSMNENLLDNLCNDSMQILKDKLVCKYEKSNQRKLFTEEDLWKNPYELLQEYPVILSTTFSSRDSLNADVVYDYLIMDEASQVDIATGALALSCARNVVIVGDTKQLPNVVTEDIKGKANSIFDSYHLNEGYRFTKSFLQSILEVIPNVTQTLLREHYRCHPKIINFCNQKFYRGELIIMTEDKGEKDVLSVIKTVPGNHERNHYSQRQIDVIKNEIIPKFNFDKNETGIIAPYKNQVKATANQVDGIDVDTVHKFQGKEKDNIIISTVDDEISDFADDPYLINVAVSRAKKKLILVVTGNEQSKESNIIDLINYIEYNNFEVMDSQIYSIFDYLYKQYSEERKEFLKNHKKISEYDSENLMYVLIEELLRDSRYSSLDVVCHFPMNMLIRNLELLNEQECKYAMNPATHIDFLIYNRISKKPVLAIEVDGYEYHKNGTVQAARDMLKNHILQLYQIPLLRFQTNGSGERKIIAEWLEKLVG
;
A
#
# COMPACT_ATOMS: atom_id res chain seq x y z
N MET A 1 -82.29 -11.19 -20.38
CA MET A 1 -81.97 -11.11 -18.97
C MET A 1 -80.46 -11.09 -18.81
N SER A 2 -79.96 -9.99 -18.28
CA SER A 2 -78.75 -9.74 -17.52
C SER A 2 -77.44 -10.31 -18.01
N GLY A 3 -76.70 -9.42 -18.55
CA GLY A 3 -75.24 -9.22 -18.67
C GLY A 3 -74.34 -9.97 -17.71
N GLU A 4 -73.81 -11.12 -18.16
CA GLU A 4 -72.53 -11.58 -17.66
C GLU A 4 -71.44 -10.93 -18.51
N GLY A 5 -70.80 -9.91 -17.92
CA GLY A 5 -69.69 -9.24 -18.52
C GLY A 5 -68.63 -10.30 -18.80
N ASN A 6 -68.03 -10.24 -20.00
CA ASN A 6 -66.88 -11.01 -20.44
C ASN A 6 -65.71 -10.80 -19.42
N LYS A 7 -65.64 -11.61 -18.35
CA LYS A 7 -64.47 -11.63 -17.49
C LYS A 7 -63.35 -12.27 -18.32
N ARG A 8 -62.41 -11.42 -18.77
CA ARG A 8 -61.17 -11.91 -19.33
C ARG A 8 -60.59 -12.97 -18.42
N MET A 9 -60.06 -14.06 -19.02
CA MET A 9 -59.42 -15.14 -18.29
C MET A 9 -58.24 -14.62 -17.50
N ASN A 10 -58.16 -14.94 -16.20
CA ASN A 10 -57.07 -14.52 -15.34
C ASN A 10 -55.82 -15.34 -15.68
N THR A 11 -54.88 -14.73 -16.38
CA THR A 11 -53.60 -15.32 -16.84
C THR A 11 -52.70 -15.78 -15.70
N ARG A 12 -52.84 -15.18 -14.51
CA ARG A 12 -52.03 -15.54 -13.32
C ARG A 12 -52.41 -16.92 -12.73
N TYR A 13 -53.61 -17.37 -12.97
CA TYR A 13 -54.12 -18.66 -12.43
C TYR A 13 -54.43 -19.69 -13.51
N ASN A 14 -54.33 -19.33 -14.77
CA ASN A 14 -54.68 -20.20 -15.88
C ASN A 14 -53.65 -20.06 -17.01
N MET A 15 -53.22 -21.18 -17.57
CA MET A 15 -52.41 -21.24 -18.77
C MET A 15 -53.04 -22.19 -19.78
N ILE A 16 -53.22 -21.74 -21.01
CA ILE A 16 -53.79 -22.56 -22.09
C ILE A 16 -52.79 -22.69 -23.22
N ILE A 17 -52.49 -23.95 -23.53
CA ILE A 17 -51.58 -24.35 -24.59
C ILE A 17 -52.41 -24.94 -25.70
N VAL A 18 -52.35 -24.39 -26.91
CA VAL A 18 -53.05 -24.82 -28.10
C VAL A 18 -52.05 -25.37 -29.11
N LYS A 19 -52.13 -26.67 -29.43
CA LYS A 19 -51.22 -27.35 -30.37
C LYS A 19 -49.71 -27.11 -30.01
N GLY A 20 -49.39 -27.12 -28.73
CA GLY A 20 -48.02 -26.93 -28.22
C GLY A 20 -47.56 -25.48 -28.06
N GLU A 21 -48.36 -24.48 -28.47
CA GLU A 21 -48.06 -23.06 -28.28
C GLU A 21 -48.89 -22.45 -27.17
N ILE A 22 -48.25 -21.63 -26.31
CA ILE A 22 -48.97 -20.91 -25.25
C ILE A 22 -49.79 -19.78 -25.89
N LYS A 23 -51.10 -19.78 -25.66
CA LYS A 23 -52.02 -18.81 -26.28
C LYS A 23 -52.92 -18.10 -25.26
N THR A 24 -52.66 -18.23 -23.96
CA THR A 24 -53.52 -17.75 -22.86
C THR A 24 -53.95 -16.31 -23.03
N ALA A 25 -53.02 -15.41 -23.28
CA ALA A 25 -53.29 -13.97 -23.41
C ALA A 25 -54.19 -13.62 -24.58
N GLY A 26 -54.29 -14.49 -25.59
CA GLY A 26 -55.13 -14.30 -26.78
C GLY A 26 -56.54 -14.91 -26.65
N ILE A 27 -56.84 -15.62 -25.54
CA ILE A 27 -58.07 -16.38 -25.37
C ILE A 27 -59.06 -15.64 -24.46
N ALA A 28 -60.26 -15.39 -24.95
CA ALA A 28 -61.37 -14.82 -24.17
C ALA A 28 -62.11 -15.88 -23.36
N CYS A 29 -62.34 -17.03 -23.95
CA CYS A 29 -63.06 -18.15 -23.31
C CYS A 29 -62.62 -19.48 -23.89
N CYS A 30 -62.49 -20.49 -23.00
CA CYS A 30 -62.19 -21.87 -23.38
C CYS A 30 -63.15 -22.79 -22.62
N SER A 31 -63.93 -23.65 -23.31
CA SER A 31 -64.87 -24.60 -22.72
C SER A 31 -64.79 -25.95 -23.43
N TYR A 32 -64.95 -27.04 -22.69
CA TYR A 32 -65.03 -28.38 -23.25
C TYR A 32 -66.47 -28.67 -23.54
N ASN A 33 -66.81 -29.06 -24.80
CA ASN A 33 -68.08 -29.49 -25.23
C ASN A 33 -68.14 -31.01 -25.18
N SER A 34 -68.87 -31.56 -24.24
CA SER A 34 -69.03 -32.99 -24.01
C SER A 34 -69.77 -33.74 -25.17
N GLU A 35 -70.62 -33.05 -25.91
CA GLU A 35 -71.33 -33.66 -27.02
C GLU A 35 -70.43 -33.87 -28.23
N THR A 36 -69.60 -32.92 -28.53
CA THR A 36 -68.68 -32.99 -29.67
C THR A 36 -67.33 -33.55 -29.35
N GLN A 37 -67.08 -33.79 -28.05
CA GLN A 37 -65.74 -34.16 -27.48
C GLN A 37 -64.62 -33.27 -27.96
N LYS A 38 -64.89 -31.98 -28.12
CA LYS A 38 -63.94 -30.94 -28.54
C LYS A 38 -63.89 -29.80 -27.58
N TRP A 39 -62.73 -29.07 -27.57
CA TRP A 39 -62.60 -27.79 -26.89
C TRP A 39 -63.01 -26.64 -27.79
N ASP A 40 -63.98 -25.84 -27.34
CA ASP A 40 -64.37 -24.60 -27.98
C ASP A 40 -63.57 -23.46 -27.39
N VAL A 41 -62.73 -22.80 -28.23
CA VAL A 41 -61.89 -21.70 -27.84
C VAL A 41 -62.35 -20.46 -28.59
N ILE A 42 -62.63 -19.39 -27.83
CA ILE A 42 -62.98 -18.07 -28.35
C ILE A 42 -61.78 -17.16 -28.10
N PHE A 43 -61.16 -16.60 -29.13
CA PHE A 43 -60.07 -15.64 -29.04
C PHE A 43 -60.60 -14.22 -28.81
N ASN A 44 -59.74 -13.32 -28.28
CA ASN A 44 -60.09 -11.92 -27.99
C ASN A 44 -60.58 -11.16 -29.24
N ASN A 45 -60.21 -11.61 -30.45
CA ASN A 45 -60.71 -11.07 -31.73
C ASN A 45 -62.10 -11.59 -32.15
N GLY A 46 -62.80 -12.32 -31.27
CA GLY A 46 -64.14 -12.87 -31.52
C GLY A 46 -64.18 -14.15 -32.37
N ARG A 47 -63.06 -14.64 -32.87
CA ARG A 47 -63.01 -15.88 -33.65
C ARG A 47 -63.15 -17.09 -32.76
N LYS A 48 -64.09 -18.05 -33.14
CA LYS A 48 -64.28 -19.30 -32.43
C LYS A 48 -63.71 -20.45 -33.23
N TYR A 49 -62.94 -21.33 -32.54
CA TYR A 49 -62.40 -22.55 -33.11
C TYR A 49 -62.64 -23.72 -32.16
N SER A 50 -62.92 -24.90 -32.78
CA SER A 50 -63.11 -26.14 -32.05
C SER A 50 -61.90 -27.05 -32.27
N TYR A 51 -61.20 -27.43 -31.19
CA TYR A 51 -60.02 -28.29 -31.21
C TYR A 51 -60.30 -29.69 -30.65
N ALA A 52 -59.54 -30.67 -31.15
CA ALA A 52 -59.57 -32.03 -30.58
C ALA A 52 -59.07 -31.97 -29.15
N TYR A 53 -59.52 -32.93 -28.32
CA TYR A 53 -59.13 -32.94 -26.88
C TYR A 53 -57.64 -32.87 -26.63
N GLU A 54 -56.83 -33.56 -27.38
CA GLU A 54 -55.36 -33.67 -27.32
C GLU A 54 -54.63 -32.40 -27.74
N ASN A 55 -55.31 -31.48 -28.43
CA ASN A 55 -54.70 -30.25 -28.92
C ASN A 55 -54.81 -29.08 -27.94
N ILE A 56 -55.50 -29.26 -26.81
CA ILE A 56 -55.62 -28.24 -25.77
C ILE A 56 -55.16 -28.79 -24.43
N VAL A 57 -54.28 -28.09 -23.81
CA VAL A 57 -53.88 -28.32 -22.42
C VAL A 57 -54.24 -27.06 -21.62
N TRP A 58 -55.08 -27.22 -20.61
CA TRP A 58 -55.45 -26.12 -19.71
C TRP A 58 -54.91 -26.42 -18.33
N LEU A 59 -53.89 -25.62 -17.93
CA LEU A 59 -53.18 -25.67 -16.65
C LEU A 59 -53.80 -24.68 -15.68
N LYS A 60 -54.02 -25.10 -14.44
CA LYS A 60 -54.60 -24.29 -13.37
C LYS A 60 -53.80 -24.45 -12.10
N ASN A 61 -53.97 -23.50 -11.16
CA ASN A 61 -53.34 -23.52 -9.84
C ASN A 61 -51.82 -23.58 -9.91
N PRO A 62 -51.17 -22.54 -10.42
CA PRO A 62 -49.70 -22.47 -10.48
C PRO A 62 -49.06 -22.40 -9.08
N THR A 63 -47.82 -22.78 -8.98
CA THR A 63 -46.97 -22.47 -7.84
C THR A 63 -46.44 -21.04 -7.99
N VAL A 64 -46.56 -20.26 -6.93
CA VAL A 64 -45.93 -18.90 -6.93
C VAL A 64 -44.45 -19.03 -6.60
N VAL A 65 -43.62 -18.52 -7.49
CA VAL A 65 -42.14 -18.52 -7.34
C VAL A 65 -41.71 -17.14 -6.92
N ASP A 66 -40.84 -17.03 -5.89
CA ASP A 66 -40.25 -15.75 -5.46
C ASP A 66 -39.35 -15.20 -6.57
N PRO A 67 -39.66 -14.06 -7.20
CA PRO A 67 -38.84 -13.50 -8.26
C PRO A 67 -37.45 -13.06 -7.79
N ASN A 68 -37.29 -12.78 -6.49
CA ASN A 68 -35.99 -12.38 -5.93
C ASN A 68 -35.03 -13.59 -5.72
N ALA A 69 -35.58 -14.79 -5.76
CA ALA A 69 -34.81 -16.01 -5.61
C ALA A 69 -34.01 -16.38 -6.86
N PHE A 70 -34.31 -15.78 -8.01
CA PHE A 70 -33.76 -16.16 -9.29
C PHE A 70 -33.41 -14.95 -10.17
N GLN A 71 -32.34 -15.07 -10.91
CA GLN A 71 -32.11 -14.23 -12.07
C GLN A 71 -32.62 -14.98 -13.29
N VAL A 72 -33.48 -14.36 -14.06
CA VAL A 72 -34.08 -14.96 -15.25
C VAL A 72 -33.58 -14.21 -16.48
N SER A 73 -33.09 -14.96 -17.47
CA SER A 73 -32.67 -14.39 -18.76
C SER A 73 -33.20 -15.25 -19.92
N ASN A 74 -33.27 -14.67 -21.10
CA ASN A 74 -33.55 -15.42 -22.32
C ASN A 74 -32.33 -16.19 -22.80
N LYS A 75 -32.49 -17.07 -23.80
CA LYS A 75 -31.38 -17.86 -24.40
C LYS A 75 -30.24 -17.00 -24.99
N ASN A 76 -30.49 -15.73 -25.26
CA ASN A 76 -29.51 -14.77 -25.78
C ASN A 76 -28.76 -14.04 -24.66
N GLY A 77 -28.99 -14.40 -23.37
CA GLY A 77 -28.36 -13.79 -22.23
C GLY A 77 -28.94 -12.45 -21.78
N HIS A 78 -30.06 -12.01 -22.37
CA HIS A 78 -30.75 -10.79 -21.94
C HIS A 78 -31.49 -11.03 -20.62
N VAL A 79 -31.08 -10.37 -19.55
CA VAL A 79 -31.65 -10.47 -18.20
C VAL A 79 -32.97 -9.73 -18.14
N PHE A 80 -33.97 -10.34 -17.50
CA PHE A 80 -35.30 -9.76 -17.27
C PHE A 80 -35.25 -8.94 -15.98
N HIS A 81 -35.54 -7.65 -16.10
CA HIS A 81 -35.66 -6.73 -14.97
C HIS A 81 -37.09 -6.47 -14.58
N ASP A 82 -37.29 -5.94 -13.37
CA ASP A 82 -38.60 -5.52 -12.89
C ASP A 82 -39.66 -6.62 -12.86
N ILE A 83 -39.29 -7.84 -12.56
CA ILE A 83 -40.21 -8.94 -12.35
C ILE A 83 -40.94 -8.70 -11.03
N GLU A 84 -42.28 -8.66 -11.09
CA GLU A 84 -43.17 -8.48 -9.93
C GLU A 84 -43.61 -9.83 -9.35
N ALA A 85 -43.97 -10.80 -10.21
CA ALA A 85 -44.39 -12.14 -9.82
C ALA A 85 -44.07 -13.16 -10.89
N ILE A 86 -43.84 -14.41 -10.49
CA ILE A 86 -43.67 -15.55 -11.37
C ILE A 86 -44.66 -16.66 -10.95
N TYR A 87 -45.40 -17.16 -11.89
CA TYR A 87 -46.35 -18.26 -11.69
C TYR A 87 -45.90 -19.47 -12.51
N GLU A 88 -45.53 -20.57 -11.84
CA GLU A 88 -45.08 -21.81 -12.48
C GLU A 88 -46.22 -22.79 -12.65
N PHE A 89 -46.43 -23.22 -13.88
CA PHE A 89 -47.34 -24.28 -14.25
C PHE A 89 -46.58 -25.53 -14.66
N ALA A 90 -47.02 -26.71 -14.20
CA ALA A 90 -46.39 -27.99 -14.51
C ALA A 90 -47.34 -28.90 -15.33
N PHE A 91 -46.80 -29.55 -16.35
CA PHE A 91 -47.52 -30.54 -17.15
C PHE A 91 -46.61 -31.62 -17.69
N ARG A 92 -46.80 -32.87 -17.27
CA ARG A 92 -46.07 -34.08 -17.74
C ARG A 92 -44.53 -33.97 -17.71
N GLY A 93 -44.02 -33.23 -16.73
CA GLY A 93 -42.57 -33.02 -16.60
C GLY A 93 -42.07 -31.74 -17.27
N ASP A 94 -42.85 -31.06 -18.08
CA ASP A 94 -42.57 -29.73 -18.61
C ASP A 94 -43.04 -28.66 -17.65
N PHE A 95 -42.29 -27.56 -17.54
CA PHE A 95 -42.61 -26.39 -16.72
C PHE A 95 -42.78 -25.16 -17.59
N TYR A 96 -43.75 -24.32 -17.23
CA TYR A 96 -44.10 -23.07 -17.94
C TYR A 96 -44.21 -21.96 -16.94
N TRP A 97 -43.60 -20.83 -17.26
CA TRP A 97 -43.60 -19.65 -16.41
C TRP A 97 -44.39 -18.52 -17.01
N HIS A 98 -45.38 -18.02 -16.24
CA HIS A 98 -46.05 -16.77 -16.50
C HIS A 98 -45.36 -15.69 -15.65
N ILE A 99 -44.68 -14.72 -16.30
CA ILE A 99 -43.89 -13.70 -15.67
C ILE A 99 -44.63 -12.36 -15.77
N CYS A 100 -44.94 -11.79 -14.62
CA CYS A 100 -45.52 -10.45 -14.50
C CYS A 100 -44.38 -9.44 -14.23
N PHE A 101 -44.27 -8.42 -15.07
CA PHE A 101 -43.33 -7.34 -14.92
C PHE A 101 -44.01 -6.09 -14.36
N LYS A 102 -43.27 -5.20 -13.68
CA LYS A 102 -43.74 -3.86 -13.38
C LYS A 102 -44.20 -3.18 -14.68
N LYS A 103 -45.19 -2.31 -14.65
CA LYS A 103 -45.89 -1.68 -15.81
C LYS A 103 -46.87 -2.58 -16.55
N GLU A 104 -47.50 -3.52 -15.83
CA GLU A 104 -48.60 -4.35 -16.35
C GLU A 104 -48.22 -5.17 -17.62
N ILE A 105 -46.96 -5.49 -17.80
CA ILE A 105 -46.51 -6.36 -18.87
C ILE A 105 -46.48 -7.81 -18.35
N GLU A 106 -47.19 -8.71 -19.00
CA GLU A 106 -47.20 -10.15 -18.66
C GLU A 106 -46.75 -10.94 -19.88
N LYS A 107 -45.86 -11.94 -19.67
CA LYS A 107 -45.34 -12.81 -20.74
C LYS A 107 -45.23 -14.25 -20.27
N ASP A 108 -45.56 -15.16 -21.18
CA ASP A 108 -45.46 -16.60 -20.95
C ASP A 108 -44.19 -17.16 -21.61
N TYR A 109 -43.51 -18.05 -20.90
CA TYR A 109 -42.31 -18.73 -21.37
C TYR A 109 -42.38 -20.22 -21.04
N ARG A 110 -41.77 -21.05 -21.88
CA ARG A 110 -41.38 -22.39 -21.49
C ARG A 110 -40.11 -22.28 -20.64
N ARG A 111 -40.05 -22.97 -19.50
CA ARG A 111 -38.90 -22.84 -18.58
C ARG A 111 -37.58 -23.16 -19.26
N ASP A 112 -37.56 -24.17 -20.19
CA ASP A 112 -36.40 -24.56 -20.97
C ASP A 112 -35.89 -23.47 -21.97
N ASP A 113 -36.74 -22.45 -22.24
CA ASP A 113 -36.38 -21.31 -23.07
C ASP A 113 -35.73 -20.17 -22.26
N LEU A 114 -35.64 -20.35 -20.95
CA LEU A 114 -35.07 -19.41 -20.01
C LEU A 114 -33.77 -19.97 -19.42
N GLN A 115 -32.84 -19.06 -19.14
CA GLN A 115 -31.69 -19.35 -18.29
C GLN A 115 -32.00 -18.83 -16.89
N ILE A 116 -31.97 -19.71 -15.90
CA ILE A 116 -32.36 -19.40 -14.53
C ILE A 116 -31.17 -19.65 -13.62
N GLY A 117 -30.71 -18.59 -12.94
CA GLY A 117 -29.67 -18.67 -11.92
C GLY A 117 -30.27 -18.53 -10.53
N SER A 118 -29.83 -19.35 -9.57
CA SER A 118 -30.23 -19.22 -8.17
C SER A 118 -29.46 -18.11 -7.49
N SER A 119 -30.09 -17.42 -6.51
CA SER A 119 -29.45 -16.41 -5.69
C SER A 119 -29.01 -16.98 -4.35
N CYS A 120 -27.75 -16.81 -3.97
CA CYS A 120 -27.27 -17.23 -2.65
C CYS A 120 -27.98 -16.50 -1.49
N LEU A 121 -28.63 -15.37 -1.77
CA LEU A 121 -29.36 -14.58 -0.75
C LEU A 121 -30.66 -15.28 -0.25
N ILE A 122 -31.05 -16.40 -0.84
CA ILE A 122 -32.12 -17.26 -0.30
C ILE A 122 -31.65 -17.96 0.99
N GLU A 123 -30.37 -18.26 1.10
CA GLU A 123 -29.80 -18.89 2.27
C GLU A 123 -29.71 -17.88 3.43
N LYS A 124 -30.21 -18.28 4.59
CA LYS A 124 -30.30 -17.41 5.77
C LYS A 124 -28.95 -16.85 6.19
N GLU A 125 -27.89 -17.64 6.11
CA GLU A 125 -26.54 -17.22 6.49
C GLU A 125 -26.03 -16.14 5.53
N SER A 126 -26.11 -16.36 4.23
CA SER A 126 -25.72 -15.39 3.19
C SER A 126 -26.51 -14.08 3.31
N ALA A 127 -27.83 -14.18 3.52
CA ALA A 127 -28.71 -13.02 3.67
C ALA A 127 -28.34 -12.20 4.92
N ASN A 128 -28.02 -12.86 6.05
CA ASN A 128 -27.65 -12.20 7.29
C ASN A 128 -26.35 -11.40 7.14
N VAL A 129 -25.31 -12.02 6.56
CA VAL A 129 -24.04 -11.33 6.29
C VAL A 129 -24.24 -10.18 5.31
N PHE A 130 -25.07 -10.38 4.26
CA PHE A 130 -25.33 -9.34 3.27
C PHE A 130 -26.05 -8.11 3.87
N GLU A 131 -27.04 -8.33 4.75
CA GLU A 131 -27.73 -7.23 5.46
C GLU A 131 -26.79 -6.50 6.42
N TYR A 132 -25.90 -7.21 7.12
CA TYR A 132 -24.84 -6.58 7.89
C TYR A 132 -23.96 -5.67 7.01
N ILE A 133 -23.50 -6.17 5.85
CA ILE A 133 -22.67 -5.38 4.92
C ILE A 133 -23.42 -4.15 4.43
N LYS A 134 -24.71 -4.23 4.17
CA LYS A 134 -25.54 -3.06 3.82
C LYS A 134 -25.57 -2.03 4.95
N GLN A 135 -25.71 -2.47 6.19
CA GLN A 135 -25.74 -1.55 7.34
C GLN A 135 -24.38 -0.87 7.55
N ILE A 136 -23.27 -1.59 7.46
CA ILE A 136 -21.95 -0.94 7.57
C ILE A 136 -21.65 -0.02 6.37
N ALA A 137 -22.21 -0.30 5.20
CA ALA A 137 -22.09 0.61 4.06
C ALA A 137 -22.74 1.98 4.33
N GLU A 138 -23.77 2.07 5.16
CA GLU A 138 -24.38 3.34 5.60
C GLU A 138 -23.43 4.19 6.45
N LEU A 139 -22.38 3.62 7.03
CA LEU A 139 -21.36 4.35 7.77
C LEU A 139 -20.40 5.11 6.85
N CYS A 140 -20.28 4.69 5.59
CA CYS A 140 -19.47 5.37 4.60
C CYS A 140 -20.14 6.69 4.19
N ASP A 141 -19.45 7.81 4.41
CA ASP A 141 -19.99 9.15 4.15
C ASP A 141 -19.52 9.74 2.80
N ILE A 142 -19.01 8.92 1.89
CA ILE A 142 -18.69 9.35 0.53
C ILE A 142 -19.99 9.63 -0.23
N ARG A 143 -20.14 10.91 -0.62
CA ARG A 143 -21.35 11.43 -1.27
C ARG A 143 -21.10 11.77 -2.72
N ASN A 144 -22.12 11.68 -3.53
CA ASN A 144 -22.12 12.19 -4.88
C ASN A 144 -22.16 13.73 -4.84
N GLU A 145 -21.23 14.38 -5.54
CA GLU A 145 -21.13 15.85 -5.59
C GLU A 145 -22.36 16.52 -6.22
N GLU A 146 -23.06 15.83 -7.13
CA GLU A 146 -24.21 16.38 -7.86
C GLU A 146 -25.50 16.36 -7.05
N ASN A 147 -25.78 15.29 -6.29
CA ASN A 147 -27.06 15.11 -5.59
C ASN A 147 -26.95 14.92 -4.07
N GLY A 148 -25.74 14.92 -3.51
CA GLY A 148 -25.47 14.77 -2.08
C GLY A 148 -25.80 13.40 -1.49
N GLU A 149 -26.21 12.41 -2.28
CA GLU A 149 -26.56 11.08 -1.82
C GLU A 149 -25.31 10.23 -1.51
N LYS A 150 -25.43 9.36 -0.51
CA LYS A 150 -24.38 8.41 -0.18
C LYS A 150 -24.21 7.37 -1.30
N ILE A 151 -23.00 7.26 -1.82
CA ILE A 151 -22.70 6.41 -3.00
C ILE A 151 -22.82 4.93 -2.67
N LEU A 152 -22.13 4.45 -1.62
CA LEU A 152 -22.03 3.03 -1.33
C LEU A 152 -23.37 2.40 -0.94
N PRO A 153 -24.18 2.99 -0.03
CA PRO A 153 -25.50 2.46 0.29
C PRO A 153 -26.42 2.33 -0.91
N ASN A 154 -26.41 3.34 -1.78
CA ASN A 154 -27.25 3.33 -2.98
C ASN A 154 -26.90 2.22 -3.95
N LYS A 155 -25.60 1.85 -4.03
CA LYS A 155 -25.17 0.71 -4.84
C LYS A 155 -25.64 -0.62 -4.26
N PHE A 156 -25.57 -0.81 -2.94
CA PHE A 156 -26.06 -2.01 -2.29
C PHE A 156 -27.57 -2.17 -2.38
N LYS A 157 -28.35 -1.07 -2.31
CA LYS A 157 -29.81 -1.11 -2.50
C LYS A 157 -30.23 -1.65 -3.87
N LYS A 158 -29.39 -1.53 -4.89
CA LYS A 158 -29.64 -2.04 -6.24
C LYS A 158 -29.27 -3.52 -6.40
N ILE A 159 -28.63 -4.15 -5.42
CA ILE A 159 -28.27 -5.57 -5.47
C ILE A 159 -29.41 -6.37 -4.83
N SER A 160 -30.28 -6.92 -5.65
CA SER A 160 -31.36 -7.84 -5.23
C SER A 160 -31.00 -9.31 -5.47
N TYR A 161 -29.98 -9.58 -6.28
CA TYR A 161 -29.57 -10.89 -6.70
C TYR A 161 -28.05 -11.05 -6.62
N VAL A 162 -27.58 -12.17 -6.10
CA VAL A 162 -26.16 -12.58 -6.12
C VAL A 162 -26.11 -14.05 -6.54
N GLY A 163 -25.56 -14.34 -7.73
CA GLY A 163 -25.45 -15.71 -8.25
C GLY A 163 -24.51 -16.57 -7.40
N ASP A 164 -24.81 -17.84 -7.29
CA ASP A 164 -24.01 -18.80 -6.51
C ASP A 164 -22.57 -18.98 -7.06
N ASP A 165 -22.37 -18.68 -8.34
CA ASP A 165 -21.09 -18.77 -9.04
C ASP A 165 -20.21 -17.50 -8.87
N VAL A 166 -20.78 -16.43 -8.29
CA VAL A 166 -20.08 -15.16 -8.06
C VAL A 166 -19.23 -15.24 -6.79
N ALA A 167 -18.07 -14.61 -6.81
CA ALA A 167 -17.13 -14.62 -5.68
C ALA A 167 -17.74 -14.08 -4.37
N LEU A 168 -18.66 -13.10 -4.45
CA LEU A 168 -19.39 -12.59 -3.30
C LEU A 168 -20.18 -13.70 -2.58
N ALA A 169 -20.82 -14.63 -3.30
CA ALA A 169 -21.57 -15.72 -2.68
C ALA A 169 -20.69 -16.56 -1.74
N LYS A 170 -19.45 -16.79 -2.14
CA LYS A 170 -18.46 -17.54 -1.35
C LYS A 170 -17.98 -16.76 -0.12
N TYR A 171 -17.90 -15.44 -0.21
CA TYR A 171 -17.59 -14.59 0.93
C TYR A 171 -18.76 -14.50 1.92
N LEU A 172 -20.01 -14.46 1.44
CA LEU A 172 -21.20 -14.43 2.28
C LEU A 172 -21.44 -15.76 3.02
N ASN A 173 -21.11 -16.89 2.38
CA ASN A 173 -21.20 -18.23 2.98
C ASN A 173 -19.94 -19.05 2.65
N PRO A 174 -18.87 -18.94 3.49
CA PRO A 174 -17.61 -19.62 3.26
C PRO A 174 -17.68 -21.15 3.25
N SER A 175 -18.73 -21.75 3.83
CA SER A 175 -18.92 -23.21 3.81
C SER A 175 -19.14 -23.77 2.41
N THR A 176 -19.49 -22.91 1.45
CA THR A 176 -19.70 -23.27 0.04
C THR A 176 -18.44 -23.13 -0.83
N VAL A 177 -17.31 -22.75 -0.24
CA VAL A 177 -16.03 -22.66 -0.95
C VAL A 177 -15.54 -24.09 -1.27
N HIS A 178 -15.68 -24.46 -2.51
CA HIS A 178 -15.12 -25.72 -3.01
C HIS A 178 -13.78 -25.43 -3.69
N THR A 179 -12.76 -26.20 -3.36
CA THR A 179 -11.53 -26.23 -4.15
C THR A 179 -11.87 -26.73 -5.54
N PHE A 180 -11.71 -25.88 -6.54
CA PHE A 180 -11.91 -26.30 -7.92
C PHE A 180 -10.88 -27.40 -8.25
N ASN A 181 -11.38 -28.56 -8.65
CA ASN A 181 -10.52 -29.61 -9.22
C ASN A 181 -9.86 -29.04 -10.47
N LYS A 182 -8.52 -29.15 -10.50
CA LYS A 182 -7.64 -28.79 -11.61
C LYS A 182 -8.30 -29.02 -12.95
N LYS A 183 -8.26 -28.00 -13.81
CA LYS A 183 -8.24 -28.28 -15.25
C LYS A 183 -6.90 -28.93 -15.53
N GLU A 184 -6.91 -30.22 -15.75
CA GLU A 184 -5.76 -30.98 -16.27
C GLU A 184 -5.26 -30.27 -17.54
N ASN A 185 -3.94 -30.00 -17.61
CA ASN A 185 -3.23 -29.41 -18.74
C ASN A 185 -3.28 -27.89 -18.95
N TYR A 186 -3.46 -27.08 -17.88
CA TYR A 186 -3.22 -25.65 -18.01
C TYR A 186 -1.73 -25.32 -17.89
N ILE A 187 -1.15 -24.74 -18.94
CA ILE A 187 0.23 -24.26 -18.99
C ILE A 187 0.20 -22.75 -18.80
N PRO A 188 0.70 -22.23 -17.65
CA PRO A 188 0.74 -20.78 -17.43
C PRO A 188 1.81 -20.15 -18.33
N ILE A 189 1.54 -18.92 -18.81
CA ILE A 189 2.47 -18.11 -19.56
C ILE A 189 2.97 -16.91 -18.74
N PHE A 190 4.20 -16.47 -19.02
CA PHE A 190 4.87 -15.40 -18.26
C PHE A 190 5.47 -14.33 -19.16
N PRO A 191 4.65 -13.61 -19.98
CA PRO A 191 5.16 -12.65 -20.95
C PRO A 191 5.83 -11.42 -20.32
N PHE A 192 5.64 -11.21 -19.00
CA PHE A 192 6.22 -10.07 -18.28
C PHE A 192 7.39 -10.47 -17.36
N GLY A 193 7.87 -11.71 -17.46
CA GLY A 193 8.86 -12.27 -16.56
C GLY A 193 8.28 -12.74 -15.23
N CYS A 194 9.00 -13.60 -14.54
CA CYS A 194 8.59 -14.07 -13.21
C CYS A 194 9.81 -14.51 -12.39
N ASN A 195 9.56 -14.67 -11.10
CA ASN A 195 10.39 -15.44 -10.18
C ASN A 195 9.58 -16.61 -9.62
N ASN A 196 10.16 -17.37 -8.69
CA ASN A 196 9.52 -18.57 -8.16
C ASN A 196 8.19 -18.29 -7.47
N SER A 197 8.13 -17.32 -6.56
CA SER A 197 6.89 -16.99 -5.84
C SER A 197 5.82 -16.39 -6.76
N GLN A 198 6.21 -15.60 -7.75
CA GLN A 198 5.30 -15.06 -8.78
C GLN A 198 4.75 -16.17 -9.68
N TYR A 199 5.59 -17.14 -10.06
CA TYR A 199 5.15 -18.34 -10.80
C TYR A 199 4.05 -19.08 -10.03
N GLN A 200 4.26 -19.35 -8.74
CA GLN A 200 3.28 -20.00 -7.89
C GLN A 200 2.01 -19.17 -7.72
N ALA A 201 2.14 -17.84 -7.57
CA ALA A 201 1.01 -16.93 -7.45
C ALA A 201 0.11 -16.95 -8.69
N VAL A 202 0.68 -16.86 -9.90
CA VAL A 202 -0.07 -16.95 -11.16
C VAL A 202 -0.76 -18.30 -11.28
N LYS A 203 -0.05 -19.41 -11.03
CA LYS A 203 -0.61 -20.76 -11.10
C LYS A 203 -1.81 -20.90 -10.16
N LYS A 204 -1.65 -20.55 -8.88
CA LYS A 204 -2.72 -20.64 -7.89
C LYS A 204 -3.89 -19.72 -8.22
N ALA A 205 -3.66 -18.52 -8.76
CA ALA A 205 -4.71 -17.61 -9.20
C ALA A 205 -5.57 -18.18 -10.32
N MET A 206 -4.98 -18.98 -11.20
CA MET A 206 -5.70 -19.60 -12.32
C MET A 206 -6.39 -20.93 -11.92
N GLU A 207 -5.95 -21.58 -10.83
CA GLU A 207 -6.49 -22.84 -10.34
C GLU A 207 -7.62 -22.68 -9.31
N ASN A 208 -7.78 -21.50 -8.69
CA ASN A 208 -8.71 -21.26 -7.59
C ASN A 208 -9.70 -20.14 -7.90
N GLN A 209 -10.92 -20.24 -7.37
CA GLN A 209 -11.93 -19.19 -7.50
C GLN A 209 -11.56 -17.95 -6.71
N ILE A 210 -11.02 -18.11 -5.49
CA ILE A 210 -10.52 -17.05 -4.63
C ILE A 210 -9.07 -17.36 -4.31
N SER A 211 -8.18 -16.41 -4.62
CA SER A 211 -6.77 -16.49 -4.28
C SER A 211 -6.27 -15.18 -3.70
N VAL A 212 -5.36 -15.27 -2.74
CA VAL A 212 -4.73 -14.12 -2.08
C VAL A 212 -3.26 -14.09 -2.41
N ILE A 213 -2.76 -12.92 -2.80
CA ILE A 213 -1.34 -12.67 -3.04
C ILE A 213 -0.87 -11.64 -2.02
N GLN A 214 -0.09 -12.08 -1.06
CA GLN A 214 0.62 -11.22 -0.13
C GLN A 214 1.86 -10.70 -0.84
N GLY A 215 1.90 -9.40 -1.10
CA GLY A 215 2.97 -8.76 -1.85
C GLY A 215 3.66 -7.66 -1.06
N PRO A 216 4.70 -7.98 -0.26
CA PRO A 216 5.54 -6.97 0.37
C PRO A 216 6.09 -5.93 -0.62
N PRO A 217 6.61 -4.79 -0.13
CA PRO A 217 7.23 -3.81 -1.00
C PRO A 217 8.34 -4.42 -1.85
N GLY A 218 8.44 -4.01 -3.12
CA GLY A 218 9.55 -4.43 -4.01
C GLY A 218 9.53 -5.88 -4.49
N THR A 219 8.45 -6.64 -4.26
CA THR A 219 8.34 -8.06 -4.67
C THR A 219 7.64 -8.29 -6.01
N GLY A 220 7.31 -7.23 -6.75
CA GLY A 220 6.78 -7.34 -8.11
C GLY A 220 5.28 -7.63 -8.22
N LYS A 221 4.45 -7.12 -7.31
CA LYS A 221 2.97 -7.22 -7.37
C LYS A 221 2.41 -6.93 -8.77
N THR A 222 2.78 -5.77 -9.35
CA THR A 222 2.28 -5.35 -10.67
C THR A 222 2.67 -6.32 -11.78
N GLN A 223 3.88 -6.87 -11.74
CA GLN A 223 4.36 -7.87 -12.71
C GLN A 223 3.53 -9.17 -12.61
N THR A 224 3.24 -9.60 -11.38
CA THR A 224 2.37 -10.76 -11.12
C THR A 224 0.95 -10.52 -11.66
N ILE A 225 0.37 -9.34 -11.41
CA ILE A 225 -0.94 -8.93 -11.93
C ILE A 225 -0.96 -9.00 -13.46
N LEU A 226 0.06 -8.47 -14.13
CA LEU A 226 0.16 -8.49 -15.59
C LEU A 226 0.23 -9.92 -16.16
N ASN A 227 0.97 -10.82 -15.52
CA ASN A 227 1.00 -12.22 -15.92
C ASN A 227 -0.36 -12.91 -15.71
N ILE A 228 -1.07 -12.60 -14.62
CA ILE A 228 -2.43 -13.12 -14.40
C ILE A 228 -3.38 -12.62 -15.49
N ILE A 229 -3.32 -11.32 -15.83
CA ILE A 229 -4.10 -10.74 -16.95
C ILE A 229 -3.81 -11.49 -18.25
N ALA A 230 -2.54 -11.70 -18.58
CA ALA A 230 -2.14 -12.42 -19.81
C ALA A 230 -2.75 -13.82 -19.87
N ASN A 231 -2.73 -14.53 -18.75
CA ASN A 231 -3.30 -15.87 -18.66
C ASN A 231 -4.83 -15.88 -18.76
N ILE A 232 -5.51 -14.89 -18.21
CA ILE A 232 -6.96 -14.71 -18.35
C ILE A 232 -7.33 -14.44 -19.81
N ILE A 233 -6.61 -13.53 -20.46
CA ILE A 233 -6.83 -13.18 -21.87
C ILE A 233 -6.53 -14.35 -22.79
N LEU A 234 -5.48 -15.14 -22.53
CA LEU A 234 -5.18 -16.36 -23.28
C LEU A 234 -6.34 -17.36 -23.26
N GLN A 235 -7.09 -17.43 -22.16
CA GLN A 235 -8.31 -18.24 -22.03
C GLN A 235 -9.53 -17.61 -22.71
N GLY A 236 -9.42 -16.40 -23.26
CA GLY A 236 -10.53 -15.68 -23.90
C GLY A 236 -11.53 -15.11 -22.90
N LYS A 237 -11.13 -14.93 -21.65
CA LYS A 237 -11.94 -14.43 -20.53
C LYS A 237 -11.76 -12.94 -20.30
N THR A 238 -12.69 -12.38 -19.52
CA THR A 238 -12.71 -10.96 -19.14
C THR A 238 -12.17 -10.76 -17.74
N VAL A 239 -11.55 -9.58 -17.51
CA VAL A 239 -10.99 -9.22 -16.20
C VAL A 239 -11.25 -7.75 -15.87
N GLN A 240 -11.67 -7.51 -14.63
CA GLN A 240 -11.71 -6.17 -14.05
C GLN A 240 -10.59 -6.02 -13.01
N ILE A 241 -9.80 -4.95 -13.14
CA ILE A 241 -8.76 -4.58 -12.16
C ILE A 241 -9.29 -3.40 -11.35
N VAL A 242 -9.28 -3.54 -10.02
CA VAL A 242 -9.75 -2.49 -9.11
C VAL A 242 -8.74 -2.17 -8.04
N SER A 243 -8.69 -0.91 -7.64
CA SER A 243 -7.92 -0.44 -6.47
C SER A 243 -8.60 0.80 -5.88
N ASN A 244 -8.37 1.08 -4.61
CA ASN A 244 -8.79 2.34 -4.00
C ASN A 244 -7.98 3.53 -4.53
N ASN A 245 -6.76 3.27 -5.00
CA ASN A 245 -5.86 4.28 -5.54
C ASN A 245 -5.78 4.18 -7.07
N ASN A 246 -6.11 5.26 -7.76
CA ASN A 246 -6.00 5.33 -9.23
C ASN A 246 -4.56 5.10 -9.72
N SER A 247 -3.54 5.45 -8.94
CA SER A 247 -2.14 5.25 -9.34
C SER A 247 -1.80 3.78 -9.54
N ALA A 248 -2.36 2.87 -8.74
CA ALA A 248 -2.11 1.43 -8.87
C ALA A 248 -2.67 0.88 -10.18
N THR A 249 -3.92 1.23 -10.53
CA THR A 249 -4.52 0.83 -11.81
C THR A 249 -3.84 1.47 -13.02
N ASN A 250 -3.41 2.74 -12.88
CA ASN A 250 -2.64 3.42 -13.94
C ASN A 250 -1.30 2.75 -14.21
N ASN A 251 -0.58 2.30 -13.18
CA ASN A 251 0.68 1.57 -13.35
C ASN A 251 0.51 0.29 -14.18
N VAL A 252 -0.60 -0.43 -13.99
CA VAL A 252 -0.92 -1.61 -14.83
C VAL A 252 -1.20 -1.17 -16.26
N TYR A 253 -2.01 -0.13 -16.47
CA TYR A 253 -2.35 0.39 -17.78
C TYR A 253 -1.13 0.89 -18.55
N GLU A 254 -0.28 1.72 -17.94
CA GLU A 254 0.95 2.24 -18.53
C GLU A 254 1.91 1.12 -18.98
N LYS A 255 2.04 0.07 -18.19
CA LYS A 255 2.85 -1.09 -18.56
C LYS A 255 2.26 -1.84 -19.74
N LEU A 256 0.94 -2.02 -19.81
CA LEU A 256 0.29 -2.61 -20.99
C LEU A 256 0.48 -1.74 -22.25
N CYS A 257 0.43 -0.42 -22.09
CA CYS A 257 0.63 0.55 -23.17
C CYS A 257 2.10 0.71 -23.60
N SER A 258 3.05 0.22 -22.80
CA SER A 258 4.47 0.42 -23.10
C SER A 258 4.83 -0.10 -24.50
N PRO A 259 5.74 0.57 -25.25
CA PRO A 259 6.14 0.17 -26.59
C PRO A 259 6.66 -1.27 -26.67
N LYS A 260 7.25 -1.77 -25.59
CA LYS A 260 7.75 -3.16 -25.49
C LYS A 260 6.63 -4.19 -25.68
N TYR A 261 5.42 -3.91 -25.12
CA TYR A 261 4.33 -4.88 -25.11
C TYR A 261 3.22 -4.54 -26.10
N ASN A 262 2.87 -3.26 -26.22
CA ASN A 262 1.83 -2.72 -27.12
C ASN A 262 0.46 -3.39 -26.93
N LEU A 263 0.08 -3.64 -25.65
CA LEU A 263 -1.16 -4.32 -25.28
C LEU A 263 -2.26 -3.38 -24.76
N GLY A 264 -2.03 -2.06 -24.75
CA GLY A 264 -2.99 -1.07 -24.26
C GLY A 264 -4.34 -1.09 -24.96
N PHE A 265 -4.38 -1.55 -26.22
CA PHE A 265 -5.58 -1.58 -27.05
C PHE A 265 -6.67 -2.55 -26.53
N ILE A 266 -6.32 -3.55 -25.69
CA ILE A 266 -7.29 -4.47 -25.10
C ILE A 266 -7.86 -3.97 -23.77
N ALA A 267 -7.45 -2.79 -23.28
CA ALA A 267 -7.78 -2.27 -21.98
C ALA A 267 -8.60 -0.98 -22.03
N ALA A 268 -9.60 -0.85 -21.15
CA ALA A 268 -10.42 0.34 -21.01
C ALA A 268 -10.44 0.84 -19.56
N THR A 269 -10.18 2.14 -19.36
CA THR A 269 -10.19 2.81 -18.06
C THR A 269 -11.57 3.40 -17.78
N LEU A 270 -12.39 2.72 -16.95
CA LEU A 270 -13.80 3.04 -16.73
C LEU A 270 -14.15 3.38 -15.27
N GLY A 271 -13.17 3.81 -14.46
CA GLY A 271 -13.39 4.05 -13.03
C GLY A 271 -14.31 5.24 -12.74
N LYS A 272 -13.78 6.46 -12.89
CA LYS A 272 -14.52 7.71 -12.67
C LYS A 272 -15.20 8.19 -13.94
N SER A 273 -16.18 9.11 -13.81
CA SER A 273 -16.85 9.73 -14.97
C SER A 273 -15.87 10.37 -15.94
N GLU A 274 -14.85 11.07 -15.42
CA GLU A 274 -13.79 11.67 -16.23
C GLU A 274 -13.00 10.63 -17.05
N ASN A 275 -12.68 9.48 -16.41
CA ASN A 275 -11.96 8.39 -17.08
C ASN A 275 -12.81 7.79 -18.20
N LYS A 276 -14.12 7.62 -18.00
CA LYS A 276 -15.06 7.13 -19.03
C LYS A 276 -15.10 8.06 -20.21
N LYS A 277 -15.23 9.38 -19.97
CA LYS A 277 -15.23 10.40 -21.03
C LYS A 277 -13.90 10.41 -21.78
N SER A 278 -12.79 10.38 -21.05
CA SER A 278 -11.45 10.31 -21.64
C SER A 278 -11.26 9.04 -22.48
N PHE A 279 -11.69 7.89 -21.98
CA PHE A 279 -11.64 6.63 -22.74
C PHE A 279 -12.44 6.73 -24.04
N ILE A 280 -13.68 7.22 -23.99
CA ILE A 280 -14.55 7.37 -25.19
C ILE A 280 -13.92 8.31 -26.23
N GLN A 281 -13.31 9.42 -25.79
CA GLN A 281 -12.67 10.40 -26.68
C GLN A 281 -11.36 9.91 -27.31
N ASN A 282 -10.61 9.05 -26.61
CA ASN A 282 -9.29 8.61 -27.01
C ASN A 282 -9.26 7.20 -27.60
N GLN A 283 -10.40 6.65 -28.02
CA GLN A 283 -10.42 5.36 -28.69
C GLN A 283 -9.67 5.43 -30.02
N ASN A 284 -8.89 4.40 -30.31
CA ASN A 284 -8.17 4.29 -31.57
C ASN A 284 -9.00 3.49 -32.58
N GLU A 285 -9.16 4.02 -33.81
CA GLU A 285 -9.89 3.36 -34.89
C GLU A 285 -9.11 2.18 -35.51
N ASN A 286 -7.81 2.13 -35.27
CA ASN A 286 -6.95 1.10 -35.82
C ASN A 286 -6.45 0.14 -34.76
N TYR A 287 -6.32 -1.11 -35.14
CA TYR A 287 -5.57 -2.09 -34.35
C TYR A 287 -4.06 -1.88 -34.52
N PRO A 288 -3.24 -2.39 -33.57
CA PRO A 288 -1.80 -2.49 -33.80
C PRO A 288 -1.47 -3.28 -35.06
N ASP A 289 -0.27 -3.07 -35.60
CA ASP A 289 0.21 -3.90 -36.70
C ASP A 289 0.44 -5.35 -36.21
N PHE A 290 -0.39 -6.26 -36.71
CA PHE A 290 -0.37 -7.67 -36.36
C PHE A 290 0.61 -8.53 -37.19
N LEU A 291 1.26 -7.98 -38.21
CA LEU A 291 2.14 -8.75 -39.09
C LEU A 291 3.26 -9.48 -38.35
N SER A 292 3.81 -8.85 -37.31
CA SER A 292 4.87 -9.45 -36.49
C SER A 292 4.36 -10.34 -35.33
N TRP A 293 3.04 -10.50 -35.18
CA TRP A 293 2.43 -11.16 -34.01
C TRP A 293 1.99 -12.59 -34.32
N THR A 294 1.90 -12.97 -35.61
CA THR A 294 1.52 -14.33 -36.03
C THR A 294 2.64 -15.31 -35.74
N LEU A 295 2.28 -16.48 -35.26
CA LEU A 295 3.20 -17.60 -35.05
C LEU A 295 3.44 -18.34 -36.35
N ASP A 296 4.68 -18.29 -36.85
CA ASP A 296 5.13 -19.13 -37.95
C ASP A 296 5.47 -20.51 -37.41
N GLY A 297 4.49 -21.42 -37.29
CA GLY A 297 4.75 -22.79 -36.87
C GLY A 297 3.66 -23.46 -36.02
N ASN A 298 3.98 -24.63 -35.50
CA ASN A 298 3.06 -25.42 -34.69
C ASN A 298 2.98 -24.85 -33.25
N LYS A 299 1.79 -24.33 -32.85
CA LYS A 299 1.50 -23.78 -31.52
C LYS A 299 1.82 -24.76 -30.37
N ASP A 300 1.67 -26.06 -30.60
CA ASP A 300 1.95 -27.07 -29.59
C ASP A 300 3.46 -27.23 -29.33
N ASN A 301 4.30 -26.97 -30.31
CA ASN A 301 5.75 -26.97 -30.13
C ASN A 301 6.18 -25.81 -29.18
N VAL A 302 5.59 -24.62 -29.35
CA VAL A 302 5.90 -23.47 -28.49
C VAL A 302 5.40 -23.69 -27.07
N LYS A 303 4.22 -24.30 -26.90
CA LYS A 303 3.72 -24.67 -25.57
C LYS A 303 4.62 -25.69 -24.86
N ASN A 304 5.09 -26.72 -25.58
CA ASN A 304 6.01 -27.69 -25.02
C ASN A 304 7.34 -27.04 -24.62
N LYS A 305 7.83 -26.09 -25.43
CA LYS A 305 9.03 -25.32 -25.12
C LYS A 305 8.85 -24.46 -23.85
N ILE A 306 7.71 -23.78 -23.69
CA ILE A 306 7.38 -23.04 -22.46
C ILE A 306 7.39 -23.96 -21.24
N LEU A 307 6.89 -25.19 -21.35
CA LEU A 307 6.93 -26.17 -20.26
C LEU A 307 8.36 -26.53 -19.89
N GLU A 308 9.19 -26.90 -20.87
CA GLU A 308 10.59 -27.26 -20.65
C GLU A 308 11.39 -26.09 -20.03
N GLU A 309 11.21 -24.88 -20.57
CA GLU A 309 11.84 -23.67 -20.05
C GLU A 309 11.39 -23.36 -18.61
N SER A 310 10.09 -23.54 -18.30
CA SER A 310 9.56 -23.34 -16.95
C SER A 310 10.13 -24.34 -15.94
N GLU A 311 10.34 -25.59 -16.33
CA GLU A 311 10.95 -26.61 -15.46
C GLU A 311 12.45 -26.33 -15.22
N GLN A 312 13.17 -25.91 -16.25
CA GLN A 312 14.57 -25.51 -16.12
C GLN A 312 14.72 -24.28 -15.22
N LEU A 313 13.87 -23.25 -15.43
CA LEU A 313 13.87 -22.03 -14.63
C LEU A 313 13.58 -22.28 -13.16
N LYS A 314 12.78 -23.27 -12.81
CA LYS A 314 12.53 -23.62 -11.41
C LYS A 314 13.83 -23.95 -10.68
N ASN A 315 14.73 -24.73 -11.28
CA ASN A 315 16.03 -25.03 -10.69
C ASN A 315 16.91 -23.78 -10.57
N VAL A 316 16.86 -22.89 -11.56
CA VAL A 316 17.58 -21.60 -11.52
C VAL A 316 17.05 -20.74 -10.37
N PHE A 317 15.75 -20.60 -10.23
CA PHE A 317 15.12 -19.84 -9.14
C PHE A 317 15.50 -20.41 -7.77
N ASP A 318 15.40 -21.73 -7.57
CA ASP A 318 15.80 -22.37 -6.30
C ASP A 318 17.26 -22.05 -5.95
N LYS A 319 18.16 -22.03 -6.94
CA LYS A 319 19.56 -21.65 -6.74
C LYS A 319 19.74 -20.17 -6.45
N GLN A 320 19.03 -19.30 -7.15
CA GLN A 320 19.05 -17.85 -6.88
C GLN A 320 18.54 -17.52 -5.46
N GLU A 321 17.45 -18.15 -5.03
CA GLU A 321 16.93 -18.02 -3.67
C GLU A 321 17.96 -18.50 -2.63
N ARG A 322 18.60 -19.65 -2.90
CA ARG A 322 19.65 -20.17 -2.00
C ARG A 322 20.85 -19.22 -1.94
N LEU A 323 21.29 -18.66 -3.08
CA LEU A 323 22.37 -17.68 -3.14
C LEU A 323 22.05 -16.45 -2.30
N ALA A 324 20.86 -15.89 -2.46
CA ALA A 324 20.43 -14.72 -1.70
C ALA A 324 20.37 -15.01 -0.19
N SER A 325 19.86 -16.18 0.22
CA SER A 325 19.89 -16.65 1.62
C SER A 325 21.30 -16.75 2.18
N LEU A 326 22.23 -17.33 1.39
CA LEU A 326 23.63 -17.47 1.82
C LEU A 326 24.33 -16.12 1.95
N ARG A 327 24.10 -15.20 1.03
CA ARG A 327 24.63 -13.83 1.10
C ARG A 327 24.13 -13.10 2.36
N GLN A 328 22.85 -13.29 2.71
CA GLN A 328 22.29 -12.72 3.92
C GLN A 328 22.89 -13.36 5.19
N GLU A 329 23.03 -14.70 5.22
CA GLU A 329 23.69 -15.41 6.31
C GLU A 329 25.14 -15.00 6.45
N ASN A 330 25.88 -14.85 5.35
CA ASN A 330 27.28 -14.39 5.36
C ASN A 330 27.40 -12.97 5.94
N ALA A 331 26.52 -12.06 5.56
CA ALA A 331 26.51 -10.69 6.10
C ALA A 331 26.23 -10.65 7.61
N GLN A 332 25.37 -11.52 8.12
CA GLN A 332 25.13 -11.67 9.57
C GLN A 332 26.38 -12.18 10.29
N ILE A 333 26.98 -13.27 9.79
CA ILE A 333 28.21 -13.85 10.34
C ILE A 333 29.36 -12.84 10.30
N GLU A 334 29.51 -12.06 9.24
CA GLU A 334 30.51 -11.00 9.17
C GLU A 334 30.33 -9.95 10.27
N THR A 335 29.09 -9.49 10.49
CA THR A 335 28.78 -8.50 11.54
C THR A 335 29.10 -9.08 12.93
N GLU A 336 28.65 -10.31 13.22
CA GLU A 336 28.93 -10.99 14.49
C GLU A 336 30.45 -11.22 14.70
N PHE A 337 31.15 -11.57 13.62
CA PHE A 337 32.58 -11.80 13.69
C PHE A 337 33.40 -10.52 13.95
N GLU A 338 32.96 -9.37 13.39
CA GLU A 338 33.57 -8.08 13.69
C GLU A 338 33.38 -7.70 15.17
N TYR A 339 32.17 -7.85 15.75
CA TYR A 339 31.97 -7.66 17.18
C TYR A 339 32.81 -8.61 18.04
N PHE A 340 32.93 -9.87 17.62
CA PHE A 340 33.78 -10.83 18.31
C PHE A 340 35.25 -10.41 18.26
N LYS A 341 35.75 -9.92 17.14
CA LYS A 341 37.15 -9.42 17.04
C LYS A 341 37.39 -8.23 17.96
N GLN A 342 36.48 -7.26 18.00
CA GLN A 342 36.54 -6.12 18.93
C GLN A 342 36.63 -6.59 20.39
N TYR A 343 35.75 -7.55 20.76
CA TYR A 343 35.81 -8.14 22.10
C TYR A 343 37.16 -8.80 22.40
N VAL A 344 37.77 -9.51 21.45
CA VAL A 344 39.09 -10.15 21.60
C VAL A 344 40.19 -9.11 21.74
N GLU A 345 40.16 -8.03 20.99
CA GLU A 345 41.10 -6.91 21.09
C GLU A 345 41.02 -6.21 22.46
N GLU A 346 39.82 -5.92 22.93
CA GLU A 346 39.60 -5.29 24.24
C GLU A 346 40.04 -6.16 25.44
N THR A 347 39.95 -7.49 25.30
CA THR A 347 40.30 -8.44 26.35
C THR A 347 41.76 -8.89 26.32
N ASP A 348 42.54 -8.42 25.35
CA ASP A 348 43.94 -8.77 25.12
C ASP A 348 44.19 -10.30 25.08
N VAL A 349 43.28 -11.05 24.50
CA VAL A 349 43.33 -12.51 24.37
C VAL A 349 44.05 -12.87 23.08
N GLU A 350 45.24 -13.40 23.20
CA GLU A 350 46.00 -13.91 22.05
C GLU A 350 45.37 -15.20 21.49
N ILE A 351 44.85 -15.13 20.24
CA ILE A 351 44.28 -16.28 19.54
C ILE A 351 45.38 -17.13 18.92
N GLN A 352 45.40 -18.42 19.27
CA GLN A 352 46.35 -19.36 18.67
C GLN A 352 45.74 -20.06 17.44
N LYS A 353 46.43 -19.96 16.29
CA LYS A 353 46.05 -20.81 15.14
C LYS A 353 46.33 -22.28 15.46
N LEU A 354 45.26 -23.08 15.48
CA LEU A 354 45.35 -24.51 15.74
C LEU A 354 45.68 -25.26 14.45
N ASN A 355 46.81 -26.02 14.48
CA ASN A 355 47.09 -26.99 13.38
C ASN A 355 46.24 -28.24 13.54
N ILE A 356 45.34 -28.43 12.61
CA ILE A 356 44.39 -29.56 12.60
C ILE A 356 44.74 -30.49 11.44
N LYS A 357 44.75 -31.80 11.74
CA LYS A 357 45.06 -32.82 10.74
C LYS A 357 43.87 -33.25 9.87
N LYS A 358 42.63 -32.84 10.19
CA LYS A 358 41.40 -33.12 9.44
C LYS A 358 40.73 -31.80 9.07
N SER A 359 40.08 -31.74 7.91
CA SER A 359 39.25 -30.59 7.57
C SER A 359 38.03 -30.58 8.51
N PHE A 360 37.90 -29.50 9.28
CA PHE A 360 36.75 -29.25 10.15
C PHE A 360 35.76 -28.34 9.46
N GLY A 361 34.49 -28.66 9.66
CA GLY A 361 33.41 -27.73 9.37
C GLY A 361 33.08 -26.87 10.61
N SER A 362 32.34 -25.77 10.37
CA SER A 362 31.88 -24.85 11.41
C SER A 362 31.06 -25.55 12.50
N LYS A 363 30.29 -26.58 12.17
CA LYS A 363 29.50 -27.36 13.11
C LYS A 363 30.36 -28.05 14.17
N GLN A 364 31.52 -28.61 13.80
CA GLN A 364 32.42 -29.26 14.75
C GLN A 364 33.07 -28.24 15.70
N TRP A 365 33.38 -27.03 15.21
CA TRP A 365 33.87 -25.93 16.06
C TRP A 365 32.80 -25.46 17.06
N MET A 366 31.56 -25.37 16.63
CA MET A 366 30.42 -25.05 17.50
C MET A 366 30.26 -26.11 18.61
N GLU A 367 30.32 -27.40 18.26
CA GLU A 367 30.22 -28.48 19.24
C GLU A 367 31.34 -28.38 20.29
N LEU A 368 32.60 -28.14 19.87
CA LEU A 368 33.73 -27.98 20.78
C LEU A 368 33.59 -26.76 21.68
N TRP A 369 33.16 -25.64 21.12
CA TRP A 369 32.89 -24.43 21.89
C TRP A 369 31.83 -24.67 22.97
N GLN A 370 30.69 -25.21 22.61
CA GLN A 370 29.61 -25.54 23.55
C GLN A 370 30.06 -26.49 24.64
N GLU A 371 30.78 -27.57 24.31
CA GLU A 371 31.29 -28.51 25.30
C GLU A 371 32.29 -27.84 26.29
N CYS A 372 33.14 -26.94 25.79
CA CYS A 372 34.03 -26.18 26.66
C CYS A 372 33.31 -25.20 27.56
N GLN A 373 32.26 -24.58 27.06
CA GLN A 373 31.43 -23.67 27.85
C GLN A 373 30.75 -24.40 29.03
N PHE A 374 30.16 -25.55 28.79
CA PHE A 374 29.59 -26.41 29.85
C PHE A 374 30.65 -26.82 30.90
N ILE A 375 31.86 -27.17 30.46
CA ILE A 375 32.95 -27.54 31.38
C ILE A 375 33.40 -26.30 32.21
N SER A 376 33.37 -25.12 31.63
CA SER A 376 33.71 -23.87 32.32
C SER A 376 32.74 -23.59 33.44
N GLU A 377 31.44 -23.80 33.21
CA GLU A 377 30.38 -23.58 34.20
C GLU A 377 30.45 -24.58 35.36
N GLU A 378 30.84 -25.85 35.10
CA GLU A 378 30.86 -26.90 36.13
C GLU A 378 32.17 -26.97 36.94
N LYS A 379 33.33 -26.90 36.30
CA LYS A 379 34.62 -27.29 36.94
C LYS A 379 35.80 -26.38 36.64
N ASN A 380 35.70 -25.38 35.83
CA ASN A 380 36.77 -24.43 35.44
C ASN A 380 38.09 -25.05 34.94
N LYS A 381 38.11 -26.36 34.64
CA LYS A 381 39.33 -27.07 34.12
C LYS A 381 38.92 -28.15 33.12
N ILE A 382 39.58 -28.15 31.97
CA ILE A 382 39.39 -29.19 30.94
C ILE A 382 39.91 -30.53 31.46
N ASN A 383 39.07 -31.55 31.49
CA ASN A 383 39.40 -32.88 31.91
C ASN A 383 40.14 -33.71 30.84
N PHE A 384 40.84 -34.74 31.26
CA PHE A 384 41.62 -35.60 30.38
C PHE A 384 40.78 -36.30 29.29
N TRP A 385 39.55 -36.69 29.60
CA TRP A 385 38.64 -37.34 28.66
C TRP A 385 38.21 -36.40 27.54
N PHE A 386 38.01 -35.12 27.79
CA PHE A 386 37.74 -34.14 26.77
C PHE A 386 38.94 -34.03 25.78
N LYS A 387 40.18 -33.99 26.30
CA LYS A 387 41.40 -33.93 25.45
C LYS A 387 41.51 -35.15 24.54
N ILE A 388 41.17 -36.34 25.06
CA ILE A 388 41.15 -37.59 24.26
C ILE A 388 40.03 -37.52 23.20
N LYS A 389 38.85 -37.11 23.58
CA LYS A 389 37.73 -36.95 22.63
C LYS A 389 38.05 -35.93 21.54
N ALA A 390 38.62 -34.78 21.92
CA ALA A 390 39.04 -33.74 20.99
C ALA A 390 40.15 -34.23 20.04
N PHE A 391 41.03 -35.07 20.49
CA PHE A 391 42.05 -35.70 19.67
C PHE A 391 41.48 -36.72 18.66
N PHE A 392 40.68 -37.66 19.15
CA PHE A 392 40.18 -38.72 18.28
C PHE A 392 39.01 -38.29 17.40
N LYS A 393 38.03 -37.54 17.95
CA LYS A 393 36.85 -37.14 17.20
C LYS A 393 37.12 -35.94 16.30
N TYR A 394 37.93 -35.02 16.79
CA TYR A 394 38.14 -33.71 16.14
C TYR A 394 39.57 -33.50 15.61
N GLY A 395 40.52 -34.36 15.89
CA GLY A 395 41.89 -34.28 15.35
C GLY A 395 42.73 -33.10 15.88
N VAL A 396 42.34 -32.49 17.00
CA VAL A 396 43.09 -31.41 17.64
C VAL A 396 44.29 -32.01 18.36
N THR A 397 45.50 -31.86 17.81
CA THR A 397 46.71 -32.54 18.25
C THR A 397 47.55 -31.76 19.26
N ASN A 398 47.30 -30.49 19.45
CA ASN A 398 48.09 -29.63 20.33
C ASN A 398 47.67 -29.77 21.80
N TRP A 399 48.29 -30.69 22.52
CA TRP A 399 47.98 -30.93 23.95
C TRP A 399 48.38 -29.73 24.85
N LYS A 400 49.34 -28.93 24.48
CA LYS A 400 49.80 -27.77 25.24
C LYS A 400 48.72 -26.66 25.23
N PHE A 401 47.91 -26.60 24.19
CA PHE A 401 46.80 -25.67 24.05
C PHE A 401 45.78 -25.81 25.21
N TYR A 402 45.50 -27.03 25.62
CA TYR A 402 44.54 -27.31 26.71
C TYR A 402 45.07 -27.03 28.12
N ASN A 403 46.32 -26.57 28.26
CA ASN A 403 46.84 -26.13 29.54
C ASN A 403 46.66 -24.63 29.79
N GLN A 404 46.09 -23.90 28.82
CA GLN A 404 45.79 -22.49 28.94
C GLN A 404 44.49 -22.30 29.76
N ASP A 405 44.17 -21.03 30.04
CA ASP A 405 42.93 -20.65 30.66
C ASP A 405 41.75 -21.11 29.77
N ILE A 406 40.71 -21.65 30.38
CA ILE A 406 39.55 -22.15 29.66
C ILE A 406 38.86 -21.07 28.83
N SER A 407 38.90 -19.81 29.29
CA SER A 407 38.37 -18.67 28.54
C SER A 407 39.12 -18.46 27.22
N LYS A 408 40.45 -18.59 27.22
CA LYS A 408 41.27 -18.49 25.99
C LYS A 408 40.99 -19.63 25.00
N ILE A 409 40.71 -20.81 25.52
CA ILE A 409 40.36 -21.96 24.70
C ILE A 409 39.00 -21.78 24.06
N ILE A 410 37.98 -21.30 24.83
CA ILE A 410 36.65 -20.97 24.31
C ILE A 410 36.72 -19.90 23.24
N THR A 411 37.42 -18.79 23.51
CA THR A 411 37.64 -17.68 22.55
C THR A 411 38.32 -18.18 21.27
N THR A 412 39.29 -19.08 21.36
CA THR A 412 39.94 -19.66 20.18
C THR A 412 38.98 -20.53 19.38
N PHE A 413 38.11 -21.34 20.02
CA PHE A 413 37.10 -22.15 19.30
C PHE A 413 36.00 -21.28 18.67
N GLN A 414 35.60 -20.21 19.32
CA GLN A 414 34.70 -19.19 18.75
C GLN A 414 35.29 -18.55 17.49
N PHE A 415 36.55 -18.10 17.57
CA PHE A 415 37.24 -17.55 16.40
C PHE A 415 37.28 -18.55 15.24
N MET A 416 37.66 -19.79 15.52
CA MET A 416 37.72 -20.84 14.50
C MET A 416 36.35 -21.16 13.91
N TYR A 417 35.29 -21.07 14.71
CA TYR A 417 33.92 -21.21 14.24
C TYR A 417 33.57 -20.11 13.22
N TYR A 418 33.73 -18.85 13.58
CA TYR A 418 33.39 -17.74 12.69
C TYR A 418 34.24 -17.75 11.40
N ASP A 419 35.55 -17.95 11.52
CA ASP A 419 36.45 -18.03 10.36
C ASP A 419 36.08 -19.19 9.42
N THR A 420 35.82 -20.38 9.98
CA THR A 420 35.42 -21.55 9.18
C THR A 420 34.03 -21.35 8.56
N LYS A 421 33.06 -20.87 9.33
CA LYS A 421 31.69 -20.65 8.85
C LYS A 421 31.65 -19.64 7.70
N LYS A 422 32.38 -18.54 7.82
CA LYS A 422 32.52 -17.54 6.75
C LYS A 422 33.10 -18.16 5.48
N ASN A 423 34.19 -18.96 5.62
CA ASN A 423 34.82 -19.61 4.48
C ASN A 423 33.91 -20.68 3.82
N GLU A 424 33.11 -21.41 4.60
CA GLU A 424 32.11 -22.35 4.08
C GLU A 424 31.03 -21.63 3.27
N LEU A 425 30.48 -20.53 3.82
CA LEU A 425 29.46 -19.72 3.14
C LEU A 425 30.01 -19.13 1.83
N LEU A 426 31.20 -18.55 1.85
CA LEU A 426 31.81 -17.99 0.65
C LEU A 426 32.07 -19.05 -0.43
N ARG A 427 32.45 -20.28 -0.07
CA ARG A 427 32.59 -21.38 -1.03
C ARG A 427 31.25 -21.78 -1.64
N GLU A 428 30.23 -21.98 -0.80
CA GLU A 428 28.90 -22.33 -1.30
C GLU A 428 28.32 -21.24 -2.19
N ILE A 429 28.53 -19.96 -1.85
CA ILE A 429 28.17 -18.80 -2.67
C ILE A 429 28.86 -18.92 -4.03
N GLN A 430 30.20 -19.10 -4.04
CA GLN A 430 30.98 -19.18 -5.27
C GLN A 430 30.56 -20.38 -6.15
N ASP A 431 30.26 -21.53 -5.54
CA ASP A 431 29.82 -22.72 -6.26
C ASP A 431 28.46 -22.47 -6.96
N ILE A 432 27.54 -21.77 -6.27
CA ILE A 432 26.23 -21.45 -6.86
C ILE A 432 26.38 -20.37 -7.94
N GLU A 433 27.20 -19.36 -7.73
CA GLU A 433 27.51 -18.32 -8.74
C GLU A 433 28.08 -18.97 -10.01
N ASN A 434 29.08 -19.83 -9.89
CA ASN A 434 29.64 -20.56 -11.02
C ASN A 434 28.58 -21.43 -11.75
N TYR A 435 27.68 -22.05 -11.00
CA TYR A 435 26.56 -22.81 -11.58
C TYR A 435 25.62 -21.88 -12.38
N LEU A 436 25.22 -20.75 -11.81
CA LEU A 436 24.32 -19.80 -12.47
C LEU A 436 24.95 -19.19 -13.72
N ASP A 437 26.25 -18.88 -13.69
CA ASP A 437 27.02 -18.37 -14.83
C ASP A 437 27.15 -19.41 -15.96
N SER A 438 27.12 -20.71 -15.62
CA SER A 438 27.14 -21.79 -16.60
C SER A 438 25.80 -22.04 -17.30
N MET A 439 24.72 -21.50 -16.73
CA MET A 439 23.38 -21.67 -17.30
C MET A 439 23.14 -20.70 -18.47
N ASN A 440 22.13 -21.00 -19.29
CA ASN A 440 21.75 -20.15 -20.38
C ASN A 440 21.19 -18.83 -19.85
N GLU A 441 21.95 -17.75 -19.99
CA GLU A 441 21.58 -16.39 -19.55
C GLU A 441 20.23 -15.91 -20.12
N ASN A 442 19.81 -16.46 -21.29
CA ASN A 442 18.59 -16.05 -21.97
C ASN A 442 17.36 -16.89 -21.64
N LEU A 443 17.44 -17.83 -20.69
CA LEU A 443 16.34 -18.77 -20.43
C LEU A 443 15.04 -18.07 -19.99
N LEU A 444 15.13 -17.06 -19.11
CA LEU A 444 13.97 -16.26 -18.70
C LEU A 444 13.44 -15.39 -19.84
N ASP A 445 14.34 -14.78 -20.61
CA ASP A 445 13.95 -13.97 -21.78
C ASP A 445 13.30 -14.83 -22.86
N ASN A 446 13.76 -16.05 -23.07
CA ASN A 446 13.14 -17.00 -24.00
C ASN A 446 11.71 -17.33 -23.54
N LEU A 447 11.53 -17.70 -22.25
CA LEU A 447 10.19 -17.94 -21.68
C LEU A 447 9.27 -16.73 -21.87
N CYS A 448 9.78 -15.53 -21.61
CA CYS A 448 9.00 -14.28 -21.78
C CYS A 448 8.59 -14.07 -23.23
N ASN A 449 9.52 -14.27 -24.17
CA ASN A 449 9.29 -14.07 -25.58
C ASN A 449 8.32 -15.10 -26.17
N ASP A 450 8.50 -16.38 -25.83
CA ASP A 450 7.62 -17.47 -26.28
C ASP A 450 6.22 -17.31 -25.67
N SER A 451 6.13 -16.91 -24.39
CA SER A 451 4.87 -16.56 -23.72
C SER A 451 4.17 -15.37 -24.37
N MET A 452 4.91 -14.31 -24.68
CA MET A 452 4.38 -13.12 -25.35
C MET A 452 3.90 -13.45 -26.76
N GLN A 453 4.63 -14.28 -27.47
CA GLN A 453 4.28 -14.70 -28.83
C GLN A 453 2.97 -15.48 -28.87
N ILE A 454 2.77 -16.45 -27.93
CA ILE A 454 1.49 -17.16 -27.80
C ILE A 454 0.34 -16.22 -27.47
N LEU A 455 0.55 -15.25 -26.55
CA LEU A 455 -0.47 -14.27 -26.20
C LEU A 455 -0.82 -13.40 -27.42
N LYS A 456 0.16 -12.88 -28.13
CA LYS A 456 -0.01 -12.03 -29.32
C LYS A 456 -0.72 -12.79 -30.44
N ASP A 457 -0.32 -14.01 -30.74
CA ASP A 457 -0.99 -14.85 -31.73
C ASP A 457 -2.47 -15.11 -31.38
N LYS A 458 -2.78 -15.32 -30.09
CA LYS A 458 -4.17 -15.43 -29.62
C LYS A 458 -4.98 -14.16 -29.89
N LEU A 459 -4.37 -12.99 -29.67
CA LEU A 459 -4.99 -11.69 -29.93
C LEU A 459 -5.21 -11.47 -31.44
N VAL A 460 -4.24 -11.84 -32.29
CA VAL A 460 -4.41 -11.81 -33.75
C VAL A 460 -5.61 -12.67 -34.17
N CYS A 461 -5.65 -13.92 -33.74
CA CYS A 461 -6.79 -14.79 -34.04
C CYS A 461 -8.15 -14.21 -33.65
N LYS A 462 -8.18 -13.35 -32.61
CA LYS A 462 -9.41 -12.71 -32.13
C LYS A 462 -9.79 -11.49 -32.95
N TYR A 463 -8.82 -10.63 -33.32
CA TYR A 463 -9.07 -9.28 -33.85
C TYR A 463 -8.82 -9.14 -35.36
N GLU A 464 -7.99 -10.00 -35.98
CA GLU A 464 -7.65 -9.91 -37.40
C GLU A 464 -8.86 -10.02 -38.34
N LYS A 465 -9.94 -10.67 -37.89
CA LYS A 465 -11.16 -10.86 -38.69
C LYS A 465 -11.99 -9.56 -38.88
N SER A 466 -11.70 -8.53 -38.12
CA SER A 466 -12.36 -7.22 -38.17
C SER A 466 -11.53 -6.24 -38.96
N ASN A 467 -12.01 -5.84 -40.15
CA ASN A 467 -11.31 -4.82 -41.00
C ASN A 467 -11.26 -3.43 -40.36
N GLN A 468 -12.13 -3.11 -39.43
CA GLN A 468 -12.17 -1.86 -38.67
C GLN A 468 -12.54 -2.13 -37.22
N ARG A 469 -11.93 -1.38 -36.32
CA ARG A 469 -12.22 -1.42 -34.88
C ARG A 469 -13.53 -0.73 -34.60
N LYS A 470 -14.39 -1.37 -33.81
CA LYS A 470 -15.63 -0.75 -33.34
C LYS A 470 -15.33 0.33 -32.31
N LEU A 471 -15.87 1.52 -32.55
CA LEU A 471 -15.86 2.62 -31.58
C LEU A 471 -17.14 2.58 -30.75
N PHE A 472 -17.05 2.94 -29.48
CA PHE A 472 -18.15 2.90 -28.53
C PHE A 472 -18.46 4.30 -28.03
N THR A 473 -19.72 4.53 -27.70
CA THR A 473 -20.25 5.75 -27.09
C THR A 473 -20.44 5.54 -25.58
N GLU A 474 -20.70 6.62 -24.83
CA GLU A 474 -21.06 6.50 -23.40
C GLU A 474 -22.32 5.63 -23.21
N GLU A 475 -23.24 5.67 -24.14
CA GLU A 475 -24.49 4.90 -24.10
C GLU A 475 -24.24 3.39 -24.25
N ASP A 476 -23.24 3.01 -25.03
CA ASP A 476 -22.88 1.62 -25.25
C ASP A 476 -22.31 0.95 -24.00
N LEU A 477 -21.72 1.71 -23.07
CA LEU A 477 -21.27 1.17 -21.76
C LEU A 477 -22.44 0.50 -21.00
N TRP A 478 -23.66 0.99 -21.22
CA TRP A 478 -24.85 0.52 -20.53
C TRP A 478 -25.71 -0.42 -21.39
N LYS A 479 -25.85 -0.11 -22.70
CA LYS A 479 -26.70 -0.86 -23.61
C LYS A 479 -26.02 -2.07 -24.22
N ASN A 480 -24.72 -1.96 -24.53
CA ASN A 480 -23.96 -2.98 -25.26
C ASN A 480 -22.68 -3.41 -24.53
N PRO A 481 -22.72 -3.66 -23.19
CA PRO A 481 -21.51 -3.90 -22.40
C PRO A 481 -20.76 -5.15 -22.82
N TYR A 482 -21.44 -6.20 -23.28
CA TYR A 482 -20.79 -7.43 -23.71
C TYR A 482 -20.04 -7.28 -25.04
N GLU A 483 -20.52 -6.43 -25.96
CA GLU A 483 -19.79 -6.12 -27.18
C GLU A 483 -18.51 -5.32 -26.87
N LEU A 484 -18.60 -4.39 -25.89
CA LEU A 484 -17.43 -3.66 -25.42
C LEU A 484 -16.42 -4.63 -24.78
N LEU A 485 -16.84 -5.60 -23.98
CA LEU A 485 -15.98 -6.60 -23.37
C LEU A 485 -15.36 -7.56 -24.38
N GLN A 486 -16.00 -7.78 -25.52
CA GLN A 486 -15.36 -8.51 -26.61
C GLN A 486 -14.19 -7.70 -27.20
N GLU A 487 -14.32 -6.39 -27.31
CA GLU A 487 -13.28 -5.50 -27.81
C GLU A 487 -12.23 -5.16 -26.74
N TYR A 488 -12.65 -4.86 -25.51
CA TYR A 488 -11.82 -4.49 -24.37
C TYR A 488 -12.02 -5.47 -23.20
N PRO A 489 -11.40 -6.64 -23.24
CA PRO A 489 -11.60 -7.64 -22.17
C PRO A 489 -10.95 -7.27 -20.83
N VAL A 490 -10.14 -6.22 -20.78
CA VAL A 490 -9.46 -5.72 -19.57
C VAL A 490 -10.07 -4.38 -19.16
N ILE A 491 -10.77 -4.35 -18.04
CA ILE A 491 -11.39 -3.12 -17.51
C ILE A 491 -10.65 -2.66 -16.25
N LEU A 492 -10.22 -1.40 -16.23
CA LEU A 492 -9.59 -0.80 -15.08
C LEU A 492 -10.56 0.18 -14.40
N SER A 493 -10.71 0.06 -13.08
CA SER A 493 -11.67 0.83 -12.31
C SER A 493 -11.17 1.12 -10.90
N THR A 494 -11.93 1.89 -10.14
CA THR A 494 -11.77 1.96 -8.68
C THR A 494 -12.66 0.92 -8.02
N THR A 495 -12.34 0.51 -6.79
CA THR A 495 -13.16 -0.42 -6.00
C THR A 495 -14.58 0.10 -5.85
N PHE A 496 -14.75 1.39 -5.58
CA PHE A 496 -16.05 2.04 -5.48
C PHE A 496 -16.84 2.03 -6.79
N SER A 497 -16.18 2.12 -7.93
CA SER A 497 -16.82 2.20 -9.25
C SER A 497 -16.90 0.84 -9.95
N SER A 498 -16.49 -0.24 -9.30
CA SER A 498 -16.44 -1.57 -9.90
C SER A 498 -17.74 -1.98 -10.60
N ARG A 499 -18.87 -1.81 -9.90
CA ARG A 499 -20.19 -2.19 -10.41
C ARG A 499 -20.78 -1.20 -11.43
N ASP A 500 -20.32 0.05 -11.40
CA ASP A 500 -20.80 1.11 -12.31
C ASP A 500 -19.85 1.35 -13.49
N SER A 501 -18.81 0.53 -13.66
CA SER A 501 -17.90 0.64 -14.81
C SER A 501 -18.63 0.40 -16.12
N LEU A 502 -19.48 -0.61 -16.11
CA LEU A 502 -20.42 -0.96 -17.17
C LEU A 502 -21.83 -1.12 -16.57
N ASN A 503 -22.75 -1.71 -17.33
CA ASN A 503 -24.06 -2.10 -16.82
C ASN A 503 -23.90 -2.99 -15.58
N ALA A 504 -24.73 -2.75 -14.55
CA ALA A 504 -24.67 -3.43 -13.26
C ALA A 504 -24.89 -4.96 -13.31
N ASP A 505 -25.43 -5.49 -14.42
CA ASP A 505 -25.66 -6.93 -14.62
C ASP A 505 -24.43 -7.65 -15.20
N VAL A 506 -23.40 -6.92 -15.56
CA VAL A 506 -22.17 -7.51 -16.08
C VAL A 506 -21.42 -8.22 -14.96
N VAL A 507 -21.17 -9.51 -15.16
CA VAL A 507 -20.32 -10.31 -14.31
C VAL A 507 -19.07 -10.70 -15.08
N TYR A 508 -17.91 -10.19 -14.63
CA TYR A 508 -16.63 -10.52 -15.22
C TYR A 508 -16.21 -11.94 -14.86
N ASP A 509 -15.35 -12.56 -15.68
CA ASP A 509 -14.80 -13.87 -15.33
C ASP A 509 -13.81 -13.75 -14.16
N TYR A 510 -13.04 -12.66 -14.11
CA TYR A 510 -12.08 -12.38 -13.04
C TYR A 510 -12.16 -10.94 -12.54
N LEU A 511 -11.94 -10.79 -11.24
CA LEU A 511 -11.62 -9.52 -10.59
C LEU A 511 -10.20 -9.61 -10.02
N ILE A 512 -9.38 -8.60 -10.24
CA ILE A 512 -8.11 -8.43 -9.54
C ILE A 512 -8.23 -7.17 -8.68
N MET A 513 -8.13 -7.34 -7.36
CA MET A 513 -8.16 -6.23 -6.41
C MET A 513 -6.76 -5.95 -5.91
N ASP A 514 -6.19 -4.82 -6.31
CA ASP A 514 -4.86 -4.39 -5.85
C ASP A 514 -4.95 -3.45 -4.64
N GLU A 515 -3.94 -3.45 -3.78
CA GLU A 515 -3.88 -2.73 -2.50
C GLU A 515 -5.08 -3.03 -1.58
N ALA A 516 -5.50 -4.29 -1.52
CA ALA A 516 -6.68 -4.74 -0.77
C ALA A 516 -6.57 -4.53 0.76
N SER A 517 -5.38 -4.28 1.29
CA SER A 517 -5.15 -3.86 2.68
C SER A 517 -5.79 -2.51 3.01
N GLN A 518 -5.98 -1.64 2.00
CA GLN A 518 -6.59 -0.32 2.17
C GLN A 518 -8.10 -0.29 1.87
N VAL A 519 -8.67 -1.42 1.47
CA VAL A 519 -10.10 -1.54 1.13
C VAL A 519 -10.89 -1.92 2.37
N ASP A 520 -12.00 -1.24 2.64
CA ASP A 520 -12.95 -1.62 3.68
C ASP A 520 -13.84 -2.80 3.24
N ILE A 521 -14.44 -3.46 4.21
CA ILE A 521 -15.25 -4.67 3.98
C ILE A 521 -16.42 -4.42 3.03
N ALA A 522 -17.14 -3.31 3.18
CA ALA A 522 -18.31 -3.04 2.35
C ALA A 522 -17.91 -2.76 0.90
N THR A 523 -16.88 -1.94 0.69
CA THR A 523 -16.37 -1.63 -0.64
C THR A 523 -15.77 -2.88 -1.32
N GLY A 524 -15.07 -3.72 -0.56
CA GLY A 524 -14.53 -4.99 -1.06
C GLY A 524 -15.64 -5.97 -1.47
N ALA A 525 -16.66 -6.12 -0.65
CA ALA A 525 -17.82 -6.96 -0.96
C ALA A 525 -18.58 -6.48 -2.20
N LEU A 526 -18.72 -5.15 -2.38
CA LEU A 526 -19.29 -4.58 -3.61
C LEU A 526 -18.51 -5.04 -4.84
N ALA A 527 -17.19 -4.97 -4.80
CA ALA A 527 -16.34 -5.38 -5.92
C ALA A 527 -16.45 -6.88 -6.19
N LEU A 528 -16.52 -7.74 -5.16
CA LEU A 528 -16.72 -9.17 -5.33
C LEU A 528 -18.04 -9.52 -6.05
N SER A 529 -19.06 -8.66 -5.96
CA SER A 529 -20.35 -8.89 -6.64
C SER A 529 -20.23 -8.80 -8.17
N CYS A 530 -19.10 -8.33 -8.70
CA CYS A 530 -18.90 -8.10 -10.13
C CYS A 530 -18.23 -9.26 -10.88
N ALA A 531 -17.72 -10.31 -10.18
CA ALA A 531 -16.94 -11.33 -10.85
C ALA A 531 -17.12 -12.73 -10.27
N ARG A 532 -16.86 -13.75 -11.12
CA ARG A 532 -16.90 -15.17 -10.72
C ARG A 532 -15.66 -15.57 -9.93
N ASN A 533 -14.47 -15.17 -10.41
CA ASN A 533 -13.20 -15.49 -9.77
C ASN A 533 -12.54 -14.21 -9.28
N VAL A 534 -11.79 -14.30 -8.17
CA VAL A 534 -11.12 -13.12 -7.61
C VAL A 534 -9.69 -13.41 -7.20
N VAL A 535 -8.81 -12.47 -7.52
CA VAL A 535 -7.42 -12.42 -7.05
C VAL A 535 -7.27 -11.17 -6.18
N ILE A 536 -7.02 -11.36 -4.90
CA ILE A 536 -6.88 -10.29 -3.92
C ILE A 536 -5.40 -10.07 -3.65
N VAL A 537 -4.90 -8.91 -4.03
CA VAL A 537 -3.49 -8.53 -3.92
C VAL A 537 -3.34 -7.44 -2.87
N GLY A 538 -2.42 -7.61 -1.95
CA GLY A 538 -2.16 -6.61 -0.91
C GLY A 538 -1.06 -7.08 0.04
N ASP A 539 -0.90 -6.37 1.15
CA ASP A 539 0.07 -6.72 2.18
C ASP A 539 -0.52 -6.43 3.56
N THR A 540 -0.69 -7.46 4.37
CA THR A 540 -1.22 -7.33 5.73
C THR A 540 -0.29 -6.59 6.69
N LYS A 541 0.94 -6.30 6.29
CA LYS A 541 1.96 -5.57 7.05
C LYS A 541 2.17 -4.13 6.56
N GLN A 542 1.38 -3.69 5.58
CA GLN A 542 1.30 -2.30 5.15
C GLN A 542 0.05 -1.61 5.69
N LEU A 543 -0.09 -0.32 5.40
CA LEU A 543 -1.17 0.51 5.93
C LEU A 543 -2.55 -0.12 5.69
N PRO A 544 -3.35 -0.33 6.73
CA PRO A 544 -4.74 -0.76 6.60
C PRO A 544 -5.64 0.41 6.18
N ASN A 545 -6.91 0.11 5.92
CA ASN A 545 -7.95 1.13 5.79
C ASN A 545 -8.10 1.91 7.12
N VAL A 546 -8.22 3.23 7.00
CA VAL A 546 -8.36 4.12 8.17
C VAL A 546 -9.83 4.23 8.58
N VAL A 547 -10.15 3.83 9.80
CA VAL A 547 -11.48 3.95 10.40
C VAL A 547 -11.40 4.91 11.59
N THR A 548 -12.19 6.01 11.56
CA THR A 548 -12.23 6.96 12.68
C THR A 548 -12.91 6.35 13.91
N GLU A 549 -12.58 6.81 15.11
CA GLU A 549 -13.12 6.26 16.37
C GLU A 549 -14.67 6.36 16.44
N ASP A 550 -15.26 7.44 15.89
CA ASP A 550 -16.72 7.59 15.82
C ASP A 550 -17.38 6.51 14.96
N ILE A 551 -16.75 6.18 13.82
CA ILE A 551 -17.25 5.13 12.92
C ILE A 551 -17.02 3.76 13.56
N LYS A 552 -15.91 3.54 14.23
CA LYS A 552 -15.56 2.30 14.92
C LYS A 552 -16.58 1.93 15.99
N GLY A 553 -16.98 2.90 16.83
CA GLY A 553 -18.01 2.68 17.85
C GLY A 553 -19.35 2.25 17.26
N LYS A 554 -19.82 2.91 16.21
CA LYS A 554 -21.06 2.59 15.49
C LYS A 554 -20.97 1.22 14.80
N ALA A 555 -19.87 0.95 14.11
CA ALA A 555 -19.65 -0.30 13.42
C ALA A 555 -19.63 -1.51 14.36
N ASN A 556 -18.97 -1.38 15.51
CA ASN A 556 -18.96 -2.43 16.53
C ASN A 556 -20.38 -2.71 17.08
N SER A 557 -21.17 -1.67 17.36
CA SER A 557 -22.57 -1.84 17.82
C SER A 557 -23.44 -2.58 16.78
N ILE A 558 -23.26 -2.29 15.48
CA ILE A 558 -23.91 -3.01 14.41
C ILE A 558 -23.42 -4.47 14.39
N PHE A 559 -22.10 -4.69 14.41
CA PHE A 559 -21.53 -6.03 14.33
C PHE A 559 -22.03 -6.95 15.46
N ASP A 560 -22.05 -6.47 16.68
CA ASP A 560 -22.47 -7.23 17.86
C ASP A 560 -23.95 -7.69 17.78
N SER A 561 -24.79 -6.97 17.00
CA SER A 561 -26.20 -7.35 16.79
C SER A 561 -26.38 -8.52 15.80
N TYR A 562 -25.38 -8.83 14.97
CA TYR A 562 -25.47 -9.86 13.94
C TYR A 562 -24.85 -11.21 14.31
N HIS A 563 -24.02 -11.26 15.36
CA HIS A 563 -23.32 -12.48 15.82
C HIS A 563 -22.53 -13.21 14.72
N LEU A 564 -21.78 -12.46 13.91
CA LEU A 564 -21.01 -12.98 12.78
C LEU A 564 -19.60 -13.40 13.20
N ASN A 565 -18.90 -14.06 12.27
CA ASN A 565 -17.47 -14.34 12.41
C ASN A 565 -16.68 -13.03 12.58
N GLU A 566 -15.68 -13.03 13.49
CA GLU A 566 -14.82 -11.88 13.76
C GLU A 566 -14.13 -11.31 12.51
N GLY A 567 -13.92 -12.13 11.48
CA GLY A 567 -13.39 -11.70 10.21
C GLY A 567 -14.24 -10.64 9.49
N TYR A 568 -15.53 -10.52 9.79
CA TYR A 568 -16.41 -9.49 9.23
C TYR A 568 -16.40 -8.15 10.00
N ARG A 569 -15.62 -8.02 11.05
CA ARG A 569 -15.55 -6.78 11.85
C ARG A 569 -15.02 -5.62 11.00
N PHE A 570 -15.78 -4.54 10.89
CA PHE A 570 -15.50 -3.41 9.98
C PHE A 570 -14.15 -2.71 10.20
N THR A 571 -13.55 -2.86 11.37
CA THR A 571 -12.21 -2.33 11.67
C THR A 571 -11.08 -3.06 10.94
N LYS A 572 -11.37 -4.22 10.36
CA LYS A 572 -10.41 -4.97 9.56
C LYS A 572 -10.42 -4.49 8.11
N SER A 573 -9.28 -4.59 7.45
CA SER A 573 -9.21 -4.42 6.01
C SER A 573 -9.88 -5.60 5.29
N PHE A 574 -10.30 -5.38 4.05
CA PHE A 574 -10.91 -6.44 3.26
C PHE A 574 -9.96 -7.64 3.06
N LEU A 575 -8.65 -7.39 2.90
CA LEU A 575 -7.64 -8.44 2.85
C LEU A 575 -7.62 -9.29 4.13
N GLN A 576 -7.62 -8.65 5.31
CA GLN A 576 -7.66 -9.35 6.59
C GLN A 576 -8.98 -10.13 6.74
N SER A 577 -10.08 -9.54 6.33
CA SER A 577 -11.40 -10.18 6.37
C SER A 577 -11.43 -11.46 5.54
N ILE A 578 -10.97 -11.43 4.29
CA ILE A 578 -10.91 -12.62 3.43
C ILE A 578 -10.07 -13.73 4.04
N LEU A 579 -8.92 -13.39 4.62
CA LEU A 579 -8.00 -14.36 5.23
C LEU A 579 -8.61 -15.05 6.47
N GLU A 580 -9.45 -14.35 7.21
CA GLU A 580 -10.09 -14.87 8.43
C GLU A 580 -11.44 -15.54 8.15
N VAL A 581 -12.21 -15.01 7.21
CA VAL A 581 -13.55 -15.50 6.89
C VAL A 581 -13.50 -16.80 6.08
N ILE A 582 -12.60 -16.89 5.10
CA ILE A 582 -12.53 -18.05 4.21
C ILE A 582 -11.49 -19.05 4.73
N PRO A 583 -11.93 -20.20 5.27
CA PRO A 583 -11.01 -21.21 5.79
C PRO A 583 -10.06 -21.73 4.70
N ASN A 584 -8.76 -21.79 5.01
CA ASN A 584 -7.74 -22.32 4.11
C ASN A 584 -7.74 -21.66 2.71
N VAL A 585 -8.08 -20.37 2.64
CA VAL A 585 -8.00 -19.64 1.38
C VAL A 585 -6.61 -19.78 0.78
N THR A 586 -6.56 -20.04 -0.52
CA THR A 586 -5.29 -20.19 -1.23
C THR A 586 -4.52 -18.88 -1.20
N GLN A 587 -3.37 -18.88 -0.54
CA GLN A 587 -2.52 -17.70 -0.46
C GLN A 587 -1.10 -17.96 -0.96
N THR A 588 -0.46 -16.93 -1.45
CA THR A 588 0.95 -16.92 -1.84
C THR A 588 1.62 -15.66 -1.34
N LEU A 589 2.72 -15.80 -0.60
CA LEU A 589 3.59 -14.70 -0.26
C LEU A 589 4.62 -14.52 -1.39
N LEU A 590 4.69 -13.34 -1.97
CA LEU A 590 5.79 -12.95 -2.84
C LEU A 590 7.01 -12.67 -1.97
N ARG A 591 8.06 -13.45 -2.14
CA ARG A 591 9.19 -13.46 -1.19
C ARG A 591 10.40 -12.70 -1.70
N GLU A 592 10.65 -12.68 -2.99
CA GLU A 592 11.86 -12.14 -3.60
C GLU A 592 11.75 -10.62 -3.72
N HIS A 593 12.60 -9.92 -2.98
CA HIS A 593 12.66 -8.46 -2.93
C HIS A 593 13.78 -7.91 -3.82
N TYR A 594 13.43 -6.96 -4.72
CA TYR A 594 14.33 -6.42 -5.75
C TYR A 594 14.51 -4.89 -5.66
N ARG A 595 14.08 -4.24 -4.58
CA ARG A 595 14.01 -2.77 -4.56
C ARG A 595 15.08 -2.14 -3.67
N CYS A 596 15.01 -2.39 -2.38
CA CYS A 596 15.79 -1.69 -1.38
C CYS A 596 17.16 -2.34 -1.19
N HIS A 597 18.14 -1.57 -0.75
CA HIS A 597 19.42 -2.08 -0.29
C HIS A 597 19.21 -3.14 0.81
N PRO A 598 20.01 -4.22 0.83
CA PRO A 598 19.83 -5.34 1.80
C PRO A 598 19.74 -4.87 3.25
N LYS A 599 20.60 -3.96 3.69
CA LYS A 599 20.61 -3.43 5.05
C LYS A 599 19.33 -2.69 5.43
N ILE A 600 18.69 -1.99 4.47
CA ILE A 600 17.43 -1.28 4.71
C ILE A 600 16.28 -2.27 4.87
N ILE A 601 16.07 -3.13 3.88
CA ILE A 601 14.90 -4.02 3.88
C ILE A 601 15.00 -5.14 4.90
N ASN A 602 16.22 -5.52 5.32
CA ASN A 602 16.39 -6.57 6.30
C ASN A 602 15.80 -6.19 7.68
N PHE A 603 15.79 -4.91 8.05
CA PHE A 603 15.04 -4.47 9.23
C PHE A 603 13.55 -4.83 9.10
N CYS A 604 12.91 -4.44 7.98
CA CYS A 604 11.52 -4.77 7.73
C CYS A 604 11.30 -6.30 7.67
N ASN A 605 12.22 -7.03 7.05
CA ASN A 605 12.15 -8.48 6.93
C ASN A 605 12.12 -9.16 8.30
N GLN A 606 13.04 -8.80 9.17
CA GLN A 606 13.11 -9.39 10.51
C GLN A 606 11.94 -8.95 11.40
N LYS A 607 11.63 -7.65 11.41
CA LYS A 607 10.61 -7.08 12.30
C LYS A 607 9.18 -7.44 11.90
N PHE A 608 8.83 -7.40 10.61
CA PHE A 608 7.45 -7.51 10.14
C PHE A 608 7.17 -8.79 9.35
N TYR A 609 8.17 -9.36 8.66
CA TYR A 609 7.99 -10.52 7.78
C TYR A 609 8.66 -11.80 8.29
N ARG A 610 9.11 -11.83 9.56
CA ARG A 610 9.69 -13.01 10.23
C ARG A 610 10.87 -13.65 9.48
N GLY A 611 11.61 -12.85 8.70
CA GLY A 611 12.72 -13.34 7.90
C GLY A 611 12.31 -14.09 6.62
N GLU A 612 11.04 -14.06 6.22
CA GLU A 612 10.54 -14.82 5.08
C GLU A 612 10.90 -14.20 3.71
N LEU A 613 11.30 -12.91 3.67
CA LEU A 613 11.72 -12.27 2.43
C LEU A 613 13.12 -12.71 2.03
N ILE A 614 13.27 -12.98 0.74
CA ILE A 614 14.53 -13.30 0.10
C ILE A 614 15.05 -12.03 -0.58
N ILE A 615 16.13 -11.48 -0.07
CA ILE A 615 16.67 -10.21 -0.53
C ILE A 615 17.56 -10.48 -1.75
N MET A 616 17.07 -10.09 -2.93
CA MET A 616 17.74 -10.32 -4.22
C MET A 616 18.69 -9.19 -4.61
N THR A 617 18.63 -8.05 -3.91
CA THR A 617 19.56 -6.94 -4.09
C THR A 617 20.90 -7.24 -3.44
N GLU A 618 21.97 -6.65 -3.98
CA GLU A 618 23.33 -6.89 -3.52
C GLU A 618 23.82 -5.72 -2.65
N ASP A 619 24.54 -6.06 -1.58
CA ASP A 619 25.33 -5.13 -0.79
C ASP A 619 26.75 -5.06 -1.38
N LYS A 620 27.12 -3.89 -1.92
CA LYS A 620 28.44 -3.66 -2.52
C LYS A 620 29.42 -3.02 -1.54
N GLY A 621 29.08 -3.01 -0.26
CA GLY A 621 29.89 -2.42 0.81
C GLY A 621 29.73 -0.91 0.92
N GLU A 622 28.56 -0.36 0.56
CA GLU A 622 28.24 1.04 0.72
C GLU A 622 28.22 1.41 2.22
N LYS A 623 28.96 2.49 2.59
CA LYS A 623 29.17 2.85 4.00
C LYS A 623 28.02 3.67 4.61
N ASP A 624 27.29 4.45 3.82
CA ASP A 624 26.32 5.43 4.31
C ASP A 624 24.88 5.03 3.98
N VAL A 625 24.56 3.74 4.07
CA VAL A 625 23.22 3.22 3.71
C VAL A 625 22.17 3.60 4.75
N LEU A 626 22.55 3.55 6.01
CA LEU A 626 21.71 3.87 7.15
C LEU A 626 22.40 4.93 8.01
N SER A 627 21.63 5.85 8.56
CA SER A 627 22.17 6.84 9.53
C SER A 627 21.05 7.31 10.47
N VAL A 628 21.39 7.59 11.71
CA VAL A 628 20.52 8.24 12.69
C VAL A 628 21.12 9.57 13.08
N ILE A 629 20.30 10.60 13.13
CA ILE A 629 20.69 11.91 13.65
C ILE A 629 19.76 12.26 14.79
N LYS A 630 20.32 12.37 15.99
CA LYS A 630 19.63 12.77 17.21
C LYS A 630 19.69 14.29 17.35
N THR A 631 18.55 14.94 17.56
CA THR A 631 18.56 16.37 17.89
C THR A 631 19.11 16.59 19.29
N VAL A 632 19.53 17.81 19.61
CA VAL A 632 19.82 18.18 21.00
C VAL A 632 18.57 17.89 21.86
N PRO A 633 18.71 17.30 23.05
CA PRO A 633 17.58 17.07 23.96
C PRO A 633 16.80 18.37 24.24
N GLY A 634 15.46 18.27 24.27
CA GLY A 634 14.60 19.44 24.51
C GLY A 634 13.14 19.18 24.15
N ASN A 635 12.28 20.13 24.52
CA ASN A 635 10.87 20.10 24.15
C ASN A 635 10.68 20.86 22.82
N HIS A 636 11.05 20.23 21.72
CA HIS A 636 11.04 20.87 20.40
C HIS A 636 9.72 20.71 19.64
N GLU A 637 8.91 19.70 19.99
CA GLU A 637 7.62 19.44 19.38
C GLU A 637 6.57 20.47 19.81
N ARG A 638 5.77 20.99 18.87
CA ARG A 638 4.65 21.90 19.08
C ARG A 638 3.54 21.59 18.07
N ASN A 639 2.41 21.06 18.55
CA ASN A 639 1.28 20.74 17.66
C ASN A 639 1.66 19.80 16.51
N HIS A 640 2.39 18.73 16.79
CA HIS A 640 2.88 17.78 15.80
C HIS A 640 3.81 18.40 14.75
N TYR A 641 4.66 19.30 15.19
CA TYR A 641 5.64 20.00 14.39
C TYR A 641 6.90 20.26 15.21
N SER A 642 8.07 19.98 14.65
CA SER A 642 9.38 20.22 15.25
C SER A 642 10.27 21.02 14.29
N GLN A 643 10.45 22.31 14.58
CA GLN A 643 11.37 23.16 13.80
C GLN A 643 12.81 22.66 13.90
N ARG A 644 13.21 22.14 15.06
CA ARG A 644 14.56 21.62 15.26
C ARG A 644 14.89 20.49 14.28
N GLN A 645 14.00 19.54 14.07
CA GLN A 645 14.22 18.47 13.10
C GLN A 645 14.28 19.01 11.66
N ILE A 646 13.50 20.06 11.32
CA ILE A 646 13.61 20.73 10.01
C ILE A 646 14.96 21.40 9.85
N ASP A 647 15.44 22.10 10.87
CA ASP A 647 16.72 22.79 10.84
C ASP A 647 17.89 21.79 10.67
N VAL A 648 17.81 20.64 11.34
CA VAL A 648 18.77 19.53 11.18
C VAL A 648 18.74 19.01 9.74
N ILE A 649 17.55 18.74 9.19
CA ILE A 649 17.42 18.26 7.81
C ILE A 649 18.01 19.27 6.83
N LYS A 650 17.62 20.54 6.95
CA LYS A 650 18.00 21.60 6.03
C LYS A 650 19.47 21.99 6.11
N ASN A 651 20.00 22.18 7.33
CA ASN A 651 21.30 22.81 7.56
C ASN A 651 22.42 21.79 7.80
N GLU A 652 22.11 20.55 8.14
CA GLU A 652 23.10 19.50 8.42
C GLU A 652 23.00 18.33 7.43
N ILE A 653 21.83 17.71 7.25
CA ILE A 653 21.69 16.49 6.43
C ILE A 653 21.86 16.80 4.95
N ILE A 654 21.05 17.72 4.41
CA ILE A 654 21.08 18.01 2.96
C ILE A 654 22.46 18.47 2.51
N PRO A 655 23.17 19.37 3.23
CA PRO A 655 24.54 19.76 2.86
C PRO A 655 25.57 18.63 3.01
N LYS A 656 25.47 17.82 4.08
CA LYS A 656 26.43 16.73 4.36
C LYS A 656 26.41 15.66 3.28
N PHE A 657 25.23 15.23 2.86
CA PHE A 657 25.09 14.09 1.95
C PHE A 657 24.97 14.49 0.47
N ASN A 658 24.81 15.78 0.15
CA ASN A 658 24.74 16.33 -1.21
C ASN A 658 23.82 15.51 -2.15
N PHE A 659 22.59 15.27 -1.71
CA PHE A 659 21.62 14.43 -2.41
C PHE A 659 21.12 15.05 -3.71
N ASP A 660 20.83 14.19 -4.71
CA ASP A 660 19.94 14.58 -5.81
C ASP A 660 18.53 14.81 -5.27
N LYS A 661 18.06 16.05 -5.39
CA LYS A 661 16.76 16.46 -4.86
C LYS A 661 15.58 15.69 -5.47
N ASN A 662 15.67 15.33 -6.76
CA ASN A 662 14.63 14.58 -7.45
C ASN A 662 14.52 13.13 -6.96
N GLU A 663 15.65 12.56 -6.54
CA GLU A 663 15.75 11.19 -6.04
C GLU A 663 15.72 11.12 -4.51
N THR A 664 15.34 12.22 -3.86
CA THR A 664 15.25 12.32 -2.39
C THR A 664 13.83 12.61 -1.98
N GLY A 665 13.39 11.99 -0.89
CA GLY A 665 12.09 12.22 -0.26
C GLY A 665 12.24 12.44 1.25
N ILE A 666 11.38 13.30 1.80
CA ILE A 666 11.27 13.52 3.25
C ILE A 666 9.89 13.03 3.69
N ILE A 667 9.87 12.16 4.67
CA ILE A 667 8.65 11.54 5.19
C ILE A 667 8.48 11.96 6.66
N ALA A 668 7.26 12.37 7.01
CA ALA A 668 6.90 12.63 8.40
C ALA A 668 5.51 12.05 8.71
N PRO A 669 5.21 11.68 9.98
CA PRO A 669 3.91 11.16 10.35
C PRO A 669 2.80 12.22 10.28
N TYR A 670 3.13 13.49 10.52
CA TYR A 670 2.16 14.57 10.70
C TYR A 670 2.12 15.57 9.57
N LYS A 671 0.90 15.98 9.17
CA LYS A 671 0.66 16.99 8.11
C LYS A 671 1.28 18.35 8.42
N ASN A 672 1.33 18.76 9.71
CA ASN A 672 1.92 20.04 10.10
C ASN A 672 3.42 20.07 9.84
N GLN A 673 4.13 18.97 10.17
CA GLN A 673 5.54 18.82 9.87
C GLN A 673 5.81 18.82 8.36
N VAL A 674 5.02 18.07 7.60
CA VAL A 674 5.11 18.02 6.13
C VAL A 674 4.98 19.43 5.54
N LYS A 675 3.94 20.18 5.92
CA LYS A 675 3.69 21.52 5.41
C LYS A 675 4.84 22.49 5.77
N ALA A 676 5.32 22.42 7.00
CA ALA A 676 6.40 23.29 7.47
C ALA A 676 7.73 22.95 6.79
N THR A 677 8.04 21.67 6.61
CA THR A 677 9.23 21.21 5.91
C THR A 677 9.21 21.59 4.43
N ALA A 678 8.09 21.37 3.74
CA ALA A 678 7.93 21.71 2.33
C ALA A 678 8.09 23.22 2.05
N ASN A 679 7.74 24.07 3.00
CA ASN A 679 7.93 25.52 2.88
C ASN A 679 9.40 25.96 3.08
N GLN A 680 10.25 25.13 3.65
CA GLN A 680 11.63 25.48 4.02
C GLN A 680 12.69 24.70 3.24
N VAL A 681 12.30 23.60 2.57
CA VAL A 681 13.19 22.73 1.80
C VAL A 681 12.71 22.70 0.35
N ASP A 682 13.42 23.37 -0.54
CA ASP A 682 13.05 23.47 -1.94
C ASP A 682 13.50 22.26 -2.78
N GLY A 683 12.61 21.79 -3.65
CA GLY A 683 12.92 20.82 -4.70
C GLY A 683 13.01 19.38 -4.24
N ILE A 684 12.67 19.06 -2.98
CA ILE A 684 12.56 17.69 -2.45
C ILE A 684 11.09 17.36 -2.22
N ASP A 685 10.69 16.13 -2.56
CA ASP A 685 9.32 15.64 -2.33
C ASP A 685 9.11 15.41 -0.82
N VAL A 686 8.20 16.17 -0.20
CA VAL A 686 7.89 16.08 1.24
C VAL A 686 6.43 15.69 1.41
N ASP A 687 6.16 14.54 2.06
CA ASP A 687 4.78 14.13 2.30
C ASP A 687 4.65 13.22 3.53
N THR A 688 3.40 12.90 3.87
CA THR A 688 3.11 11.90 4.90
C THR A 688 3.37 10.49 4.39
N VAL A 689 3.59 9.53 5.31
CA VAL A 689 3.78 8.12 4.98
C VAL A 689 2.67 7.59 4.07
N HIS A 690 1.40 7.95 4.34
CA HIS A 690 0.24 7.53 3.55
C HIS A 690 0.32 7.97 2.09
N LYS A 691 0.79 9.19 1.83
CA LYS A 691 0.90 9.72 0.47
C LYS A 691 2.20 9.28 -0.24
N PHE A 692 3.18 8.82 0.53
CA PHE A 692 4.36 8.16 -0.01
C PHE A 692 4.12 6.70 -0.38
N GLN A 693 3.00 6.12 0.03
CA GLN A 693 2.66 4.76 -0.38
C GLN A 693 2.52 4.69 -1.92
N GLY A 694 3.21 3.73 -2.53
CA GLY A 694 3.32 3.62 -3.99
C GLY A 694 4.44 4.43 -4.64
N LYS A 695 5.03 5.43 -3.93
CA LYS A 695 6.22 6.16 -4.37
C LYS A 695 7.49 5.49 -3.81
N GLU A 696 8.62 5.75 -4.42
CA GLU A 696 9.94 5.29 -3.96
C GLU A 696 11.02 6.29 -4.39
N LYS A 697 12.06 6.43 -3.58
CA LYS A 697 13.20 7.32 -3.84
C LYS A 697 14.51 6.60 -3.54
N ASP A 698 15.58 7.05 -4.14
CA ASP A 698 16.90 6.52 -3.81
C ASP A 698 17.26 6.84 -2.35
N ASN A 699 16.94 8.05 -1.89
CA ASN A 699 17.21 8.51 -0.54
C ASN A 699 15.92 8.91 0.17
N ILE A 700 15.74 8.44 1.39
CA ILE A 700 14.61 8.81 2.25
C ILE A 700 15.14 9.36 3.57
N ILE A 701 14.60 10.50 3.97
CA ILE A 701 14.80 11.10 5.29
C ILE A 701 13.47 10.98 6.05
N ILE A 702 13.49 10.33 7.20
CA ILE A 702 12.32 10.19 8.07
C ILE A 702 12.48 11.15 9.26
N SER A 703 11.53 12.08 9.43
CA SER A 703 11.43 12.95 10.59
C SER A 703 10.37 12.38 11.54
N THR A 704 10.76 11.97 12.75
CA THR A 704 9.83 11.38 13.74
C THR A 704 8.97 12.41 14.44
N VAL A 705 9.44 13.66 14.50
CA VAL A 705 8.77 14.86 15.07
C VAL A 705 8.69 14.86 16.59
N ASP A 706 8.17 13.80 17.20
CA ASP A 706 7.79 13.74 18.61
C ASP A 706 9.00 13.83 19.56
N ASP A 707 8.84 14.56 20.65
CA ASP A 707 9.81 14.62 21.75
C ASP A 707 9.75 13.36 22.61
N GLU A 708 8.58 12.79 22.80
CA GLU A 708 8.32 11.45 23.30
C GLU A 708 7.55 10.69 22.21
N ILE A 709 8.11 9.58 21.74
CA ILE A 709 7.57 8.83 20.61
C ILE A 709 6.14 8.37 20.91
N SER A 710 5.18 8.88 20.14
CA SER A 710 3.77 8.54 20.26
C SER A 710 3.44 7.20 19.60
N ASP A 711 2.38 6.54 20.06
CA ASP A 711 1.88 5.31 19.45
C ASP A 711 1.50 5.50 17.97
N PHE A 712 1.13 6.72 17.55
CA PHE A 712 0.85 7.03 16.16
C PHE A 712 2.11 7.07 15.30
N ALA A 713 3.17 7.77 15.75
CA ALA A 713 4.42 7.83 15.00
C ALA A 713 5.14 6.47 14.98
N ASP A 714 4.92 5.65 16.02
CA ASP A 714 5.49 4.30 16.17
C ASP A 714 4.63 3.17 15.57
N ASP A 715 3.56 3.51 14.87
CA ASP A 715 2.69 2.51 14.24
C ASP A 715 3.51 1.58 13.32
N PRO A 716 3.47 0.25 13.52
CA PRO A 716 4.31 -0.70 12.77
C PRO A 716 4.04 -0.67 11.26
N TYR A 717 2.81 -0.36 10.84
CA TYR A 717 2.46 -0.24 9.43
C TYR A 717 3.07 1.02 8.80
N LEU A 718 3.06 2.14 9.56
CA LEU A 718 3.71 3.39 9.12
C LEU A 718 5.23 3.21 8.97
N ILE A 719 5.88 2.60 9.97
CA ILE A 719 7.33 2.36 9.95
C ILE A 719 7.71 1.44 8.80
N ASN A 720 7.00 0.31 8.63
CA ASN A 720 7.28 -0.62 7.52
C ASN A 720 7.17 0.06 6.16
N VAL A 721 6.12 0.86 5.95
CA VAL A 721 5.96 1.60 4.71
C VAL A 721 7.06 2.65 4.55
N ALA A 722 7.36 3.47 5.55
CA ALA A 722 8.33 4.55 5.47
C ALA A 722 9.75 4.03 5.15
N VAL A 723 10.21 3.01 5.87
CA VAL A 723 11.54 2.39 5.68
C VAL A 723 11.66 1.79 4.27
N SER A 724 10.64 1.06 3.82
CA SER A 724 10.64 0.39 2.51
C SER A 724 10.51 1.32 1.30
N ARG A 725 10.41 2.65 1.50
CA ARG A 725 10.47 3.66 0.41
C ARG A 725 11.88 3.96 -0.05
N ALA A 726 12.89 3.74 0.81
CA ALA A 726 14.29 3.99 0.52
C ALA A 726 14.90 2.87 -0.33
N LYS A 727 15.42 3.22 -1.51
CA LYS A 727 16.13 2.24 -2.35
C LYS A 727 17.59 2.09 -1.93
N LYS A 728 18.30 3.20 -1.69
CA LYS A 728 19.76 3.22 -1.45
C LYS A 728 20.16 3.71 -0.07
N LYS A 729 19.50 4.78 0.42
CA LYS A 729 19.87 5.41 1.71
C LYS A 729 18.63 5.74 2.53
N LEU A 730 18.72 5.49 3.84
CA LEU A 730 17.71 5.85 4.82
C LEU A 730 18.37 6.64 5.94
N ILE A 731 17.86 7.83 6.20
CA ILE A 731 18.29 8.69 7.31
C ILE A 731 17.12 8.90 8.25
N LEU A 732 17.31 8.61 9.52
CA LEU A 732 16.31 8.78 10.56
C LEU A 732 16.68 10.00 11.42
N VAL A 733 15.80 10.98 11.51
CA VAL A 733 15.95 12.15 12.39
C VAL A 733 15.02 11.99 13.58
N VAL A 734 15.61 11.90 14.76
CA VAL A 734 14.90 11.61 16.01
C VAL A 734 15.21 12.66 17.07
N THR A 735 14.40 12.70 18.12
CA THR A 735 14.71 13.46 19.33
C THR A 735 15.95 12.90 20.04
N GLY A 736 16.72 13.78 20.69
CA GLY A 736 17.79 13.36 21.60
C GLY A 736 17.31 13.08 23.02
N ASN A 737 16.01 13.21 23.30
CA ASN A 737 15.43 12.88 24.60
C ASN A 737 15.50 11.36 24.84
N GLU A 738 15.77 10.97 26.07
CA GLU A 738 15.65 9.56 26.49
C GLU A 738 14.19 9.12 26.35
N GLN A 739 13.98 7.94 25.82
CA GLN A 739 12.65 7.35 25.62
C GLN A 739 12.36 6.35 26.74
N SER A 740 11.20 6.46 27.35
CA SER A 740 10.80 5.62 28.48
C SER A 740 10.24 4.25 28.11
N LYS A 741 9.88 4.04 26.83
CA LYS A 741 9.26 2.81 26.32
C LYS A 741 10.06 2.22 25.16
N GLU A 742 10.11 0.90 25.10
CA GLU A 742 10.49 0.19 23.88
C GLU A 742 9.54 0.53 22.73
N SER A 743 10.07 0.76 21.54
CA SER A 743 9.30 1.16 20.37
C SER A 743 9.91 0.62 19.08
N ASN A 744 9.13 0.62 17.99
CA ASN A 744 9.62 0.20 16.68
C ASN A 744 10.72 1.13 16.16
N ILE A 745 10.63 2.43 16.47
CA ILE A 745 11.64 3.43 16.12
C ILE A 745 12.94 3.15 16.89
N ILE A 746 12.87 2.80 18.18
CA ILE A 746 14.04 2.42 18.98
C ILE A 746 14.67 1.13 18.43
N ASP A 747 13.87 0.15 18.06
CA ASP A 747 14.38 -1.07 17.42
C ASP A 747 15.09 -0.75 16.09
N LEU A 748 14.60 0.23 15.32
CA LEU A 748 15.27 0.67 14.10
C LEU A 748 16.61 1.37 14.43
N ILE A 749 16.66 2.21 15.45
CA ILE A 749 17.91 2.85 15.92
C ILE A 749 18.92 1.79 16.35
N ASN A 750 18.51 0.86 17.21
CA ASN A 750 19.36 -0.22 17.68
C ASN A 750 19.84 -1.14 16.53
N TYR A 751 18.99 -1.40 15.55
CA TYR A 751 19.36 -2.14 14.35
C TYR A 751 20.42 -1.40 13.53
N ILE A 752 20.29 -0.08 13.37
CA ILE A 752 21.27 0.76 12.65
C ILE A 752 22.60 0.72 13.37
N GLU A 753 22.61 0.89 14.70
CA GLU A 753 23.79 0.84 15.54
C GLU A 753 24.45 -0.55 15.51
N TYR A 754 23.67 -1.60 15.66
CA TYR A 754 24.15 -3.00 15.59
C TYR A 754 24.85 -3.32 14.25
N ASN A 755 24.39 -2.75 13.15
CA ASN A 755 25.01 -2.92 11.84
C ASN A 755 26.21 -1.98 11.60
N ASN A 756 26.76 -1.35 12.64
CA ASN A 756 27.91 -0.42 12.60
C ASN A 756 27.69 0.80 11.70
N PHE A 757 26.44 1.27 11.59
CA PHE A 757 26.14 2.53 10.94
C PHE A 757 26.14 3.69 11.94
N GLU A 758 26.32 4.89 11.42
CA GLU A 758 26.56 6.08 12.23
C GLU A 758 25.28 6.55 12.95
N VAL A 759 25.37 6.67 14.28
CA VAL A 759 24.39 7.37 15.13
C VAL A 759 25.07 8.66 15.60
N MET A 760 24.57 9.80 15.11
CA MET A 760 25.19 11.11 15.32
C MET A 760 24.33 11.99 16.18
N ASP A 761 24.95 12.79 17.04
CA ASP A 761 24.30 13.91 17.68
C ASP A 761 24.42 15.14 16.79
N SER A 762 23.30 15.81 16.56
CA SER A 762 23.25 17.04 15.77
C SER A 762 24.00 18.17 16.44
N GLN A 763 24.69 18.96 15.63
CA GLN A 763 25.35 20.19 16.06
C GLN A 763 24.43 21.42 16.00
N ILE A 764 23.19 21.23 15.64
CA ILE A 764 22.19 22.30 15.56
C ILE A 764 21.58 22.50 16.93
N TYR A 765 21.95 23.59 17.59
CA TYR A 765 21.43 23.99 18.90
C TYR A 765 20.99 25.45 18.89
N SER A 766 20.25 25.86 19.92
CA SER A 766 19.73 27.20 20.12
C SER A 766 20.11 27.72 21.50
N ILE A 767 20.35 29.01 21.63
CA ILE A 767 20.48 29.65 22.95
C ILE A 767 19.16 29.52 23.74
N PHE A 768 18.05 29.37 23.05
CA PHE A 768 16.73 29.16 23.64
C PHE A 768 16.47 27.75 24.20
N ASP A 769 17.39 26.81 23.97
CA ASP A 769 17.31 25.48 24.58
C ASP A 769 17.29 25.57 26.10
N TYR A 770 17.96 26.56 26.68
CA TYR A 770 17.88 26.85 28.11
C TYR A 770 16.48 27.22 28.63
N LEU A 771 15.51 27.55 27.76
CA LEU A 771 14.12 27.79 28.17
C LEU A 771 13.35 26.49 28.46
N TYR A 772 13.85 25.36 28.01
CA TYR A 772 13.19 24.08 28.25
C TYR A 772 13.29 23.64 29.74
N LYS A 773 12.26 22.93 30.19
CA LYS A 773 12.14 22.56 31.59
C LYS A 773 13.33 21.75 32.12
N GLN A 774 13.89 20.88 31.29
CA GLN A 774 15.03 20.03 31.64
C GLN A 774 16.32 20.83 31.92
N TYR A 775 16.47 22.03 31.35
CA TYR A 775 17.62 22.91 31.57
C TYR A 775 17.33 24.03 32.60
N SER A 776 16.33 23.83 33.46
CA SER A 776 15.91 24.90 34.40
C SER A 776 16.99 25.30 35.41
N GLU A 777 17.82 24.36 35.86
CA GLU A 777 18.90 24.63 36.80
C GLU A 777 20.09 25.29 36.08
N GLU A 778 20.48 24.76 34.92
CA GLU A 778 21.51 25.33 34.07
C GLU A 778 21.14 26.75 33.63
N ARG A 779 19.89 27.00 33.28
CA ARG A 779 19.40 28.34 32.99
C ARG A 779 19.52 29.28 34.15
N LYS A 780 19.13 28.86 35.37
CA LYS A 780 19.26 29.69 36.57
C LYS A 780 20.72 30.04 36.86
N GLU A 781 21.60 29.06 36.73
CA GLU A 781 23.04 29.28 36.93
C GLU A 781 23.62 30.20 35.85
N PHE A 782 23.26 29.97 34.59
CA PHE A 782 23.67 30.77 33.45
C PHE A 782 23.24 32.23 33.63
N LEU A 783 21.94 32.48 33.90
CA LEU A 783 21.39 33.83 34.06
C LEU A 783 21.89 34.52 35.35
N LYS A 784 22.19 33.80 36.41
CA LYS A 784 22.78 34.36 37.64
C LYS A 784 24.15 34.99 37.40
N ASN A 785 24.91 34.46 36.47
CA ASN A 785 26.26 34.95 36.15
C ASN A 785 26.26 36.08 35.11
N HIS A 786 25.07 36.51 34.63
CA HIS A 786 24.93 37.51 33.60
C HIS A 786 23.97 38.65 34.03
N LYS A 787 24.08 39.77 33.36
CA LYS A 787 23.25 40.95 33.65
C LYS A 787 21.78 40.66 33.22
N LYS A 788 20.87 40.81 34.14
CA LYS A 788 19.42 40.77 33.83
C LYS A 788 18.97 42.07 33.21
N ILE A 789 18.43 42.04 31.98
CA ILE A 789 17.98 43.20 31.19
C ILE A 789 16.47 43.26 30.99
N SER A 790 15.80 42.10 31.11
CA SER A 790 14.36 41.93 30.86
C SER A 790 13.73 41.01 31.90
N GLU A 791 12.41 41.05 32.01
CA GLU A 791 11.60 40.07 32.74
C GLU A 791 11.53 38.72 32.00
N TYR A 792 11.75 38.72 30.69
CA TYR A 792 11.72 37.53 29.86
C TYR A 792 13.10 36.88 29.75
N ASP A 793 13.16 35.61 30.11
CA ASP A 793 14.42 34.84 30.04
C ASP A 793 14.95 34.70 28.61
N SER A 794 14.07 34.63 27.59
CA SER A 794 14.46 34.57 26.19
C SER A 794 15.27 35.81 25.76
N GLU A 795 14.84 36.97 26.19
CA GLU A 795 15.60 38.23 25.92
C GLU A 795 16.92 38.28 26.68
N ASN A 796 16.93 37.82 27.94
CA ASN A 796 18.17 37.74 28.72
C ASN A 796 19.20 36.82 28.07
N LEU A 797 18.77 35.66 27.58
CA LEU A 797 19.61 34.69 26.86
C LEU A 797 20.17 35.27 25.55
N MET A 798 19.31 35.91 24.76
CA MET A 798 19.73 36.55 23.51
C MET A 798 20.73 37.71 23.76
N TYR A 799 20.52 38.50 24.80
CA TYR A 799 21.45 39.55 25.19
C TYR A 799 22.85 39.01 25.47
N VAL A 800 22.93 37.94 26.25
CA VAL A 800 24.22 37.34 26.57
C VAL A 800 24.90 36.83 25.29
N LEU A 801 24.16 36.20 24.39
CA LEU A 801 24.70 35.74 23.11
C LEU A 801 25.28 36.89 22.28
N ILE A 802 24.54 38.02 22.19
CA ILE A 802 25.01 39.20 21.45
C ILE A 802 26.25 39.79 22.12
N GLU A 803 26.27 39.96 23.47
CA GLU A 803 27.43 40.43 24.18
C GLU A 803 28.68 39.55 23.97
N GLU A 804 28.49 38.22 24.01
CA GLU A 804 29.63 37.29 23.75
C GLU A 804 30.19 37.47 22.35
N LEU A 805 29.33 37.62 21.33
CA LEU A 805 29.77 37.84 19.95
C LEU A 805 30.50 39.21 19.82
N LEU A 806 30.00 40.26 20.43
CA LEU A 806 30.58 41.61 20.37
C LEU A 806 31.88 41.74 21.17
N ARG A 807 32.26 40.78 22.02
CA ARG A 807 33.56 40.73 22.71
C ARG A 807 34.73 40.44 21.77
N ASP A 808 34.47 39.91 20.58
CA ASP A 808 35.50 39.73 19.56
C ASP A 808 36.07 41.10 19.15
N SER A 809 37.40 41.19 19.12
CA SER A 809 38.12 42.45 18.80
C SER A 809 37.75 43.01 17.44
N ARG A 810 37.28 42.20 16.50
CA ARG A 810 36.77 42.64 15.18
C ARG A 810 35.57 43.57 15.29
N TYR A 811 34.76 43.40 16.33
CA TYR A 811 33.53 44.18 16.56
C TYR A 811 33.68 45.26 17.64
N SER A 812 34.90 45.67 18.00
CA SER A 812 35.19 46.62 19.07
C SER A 812 34.53 48.00 18.90
N SER A 813 34.17 48.39 17.68
CA SER A 813 33.42 49.61 17.38
C SER A 813 31.91 49.50 17.57
N LEU A 814 31.39 48.27 17.81
CA LEU A 814 29.95 47.99 17.96
C LEU A 814 29.59 47.87 19.44
N ASP A 815 28.31 48.15 19.73
CA ASP A 815 27.72 47.96 21.06
C ASP A 815 26.23 47.63 20.89
N VAL A 816 25.59 47.08 21.93
CA VAL A 816 24.21 46.74 21.94
C VAL A 816 23.42 47.51 22.97
N VAL A 817 22.24 47.98 22.61
CA VAL A 817 21.26 48.56 23.53
C VAL A 817 19.97 47.77 23.47
N CYS A 818 19.37 47.56 24.65
CA CYS A 818 18.13 46.80 24.81
C CYS A 818 16.93 47.74 24.88
N HIS A 819 15.76 47.25 24.46
CA HIS A 819 14.44 47.92 24.49
C HIS A 819 14.52 49.35 23.92
N PHE A 820 15.18 49.54 22.78
CA PHE A 820 15.38 50.84 22.19
C PHE A 820 14.10 51.40 21.58
N PRO A 821 13.57 52.56 22.08
CA PRO A 821 12.31 53.14 21.60
C PRO A 821 12.37 53.48 20.12
N MET A 822 11.35 53.09 19.35
CA MET A 822 11.29 53.37 17.92
C MET A 822 11.21 54.89 17.62
N ASN A 823 10.55 55.66 18.46
CA ASN A 823 10.45 57.11 18.32
C ASN A 823 11.81 57.84 18.46
N MET A 824 12.79 57.23 19.09
CA MET A 824 14.16 57.75 19.17
C MET A 824 15.01 57.30 17.96
N LEU A 825 14.65 56.20 17.33
CA LEU A 825 15.32 55.69 16.15
C LEU A 825 14.86 56.36 14.87
N ILE A 826 13.56 56.57 14.74
CA ILE A 826 12.90 57.15 13.57
C ILE A 826 12.71 58.66 13.79
N ARG A 827 13.60 59.50 13.26
CA ARG A 827 13.57 60.98 13.45
C ARG A 827 12.88 61.71 12.31
N ASN A 828 12.95 61.21 11.09
CA ASN A 828 12.24 61.75 9.93
C ASN A 828 10.96 60.92 9.66
N LEU A 829 9.78 61.55 9.69
CA LEU A 829 8.49 60.90 9.55
C LEU A 829 7.92 60.95 8.14
N GLU A 830 8.62 61.60 7.19
CA GLU A 830 8.11 61.85 5.83
C GLU A 830 7.90 60.55 5.00
N LEU A 831 8.59 59.47 5.38
CA LEU A 831 8.51 58.17 4.69
C LEU A 831 7.37 57.31 5.21
N LEU A 832 6.73 57.69 6.31
CA LEU A 832 5.71 56.89 6.99
C LEU A 832 4.30 57.35 6.64
N ASN A 833 3.40 56.42 6.46
CA ASN A 833 1.97 56.66 6.43
C ASN A 833 1.43 56.99 7.84
N GLU A 834 0.17 57.40 7.95
CA GLU A 834 -0.45 57.81 9.22
C GLU A 834 -0.45 56.67 10.26
N GLN A 835 -0.70 55.43 9.84
CA GLN A 835 -0.73 54.28 10.72
C GLN A 835 0.67 53.90 11.22
N GLU A 836 1.66 53.95 10.35
CA GLU A 836 3.06 53.69 10.66
C GLU A 836 3.63 54.79 11.57
N CYS A 837 3.31 56.02 11.29
CA CYS A 837 3.69 57.16 12.13
C CYS A 837 3.15 57.01 13.56
N LYS A 838 1.84 56.67 13.69
CA LYS A 838 1.23 56.43 15.00
C LYS A 838 1.88 55.24 15.74
N TYR A 839 2.27 54.20 15.02
CA TYR A 839 2.93 53.02 15.59
C TYR A 839 4.36 53.36 16.04
N ALA A 840 5.16 54.02 15.18
CA ALA A 840 6.55 54.35 15.46
C ALA A 840 6.67 55.38 16.61
N MET A 841 5.76 56.34 16.72
CA MET A 841 5.76 57.37 17.76
C MET A 841 5.16 56.92 19.09
N ASN A 842 4.61 55.73 19.19
CA ASN A 842 4.08 55.20 20.45
C ASN A 842 5.25 54.89 21.41
N PRO A 843 5.30 55.48 22.61
CA PRO A 843 6.37 55.27 23.58
C PRO A 843 6.58 53.82 24.02
N ALA A 844 5.54 52.99 23.89
CA ALA A 844 5.63 51.57 24.21
C ALA A 844 6.22 50.74 23.07
N THR A 845 6.45 51.27 21.88
CA THR A 845 7.03 50.57 20.77
C THR A 845 8.54 50.67 20.83
N HIS A 846 9.18 49.55 20.96
CA HIS A 846 10.64 49.43 21.06
C HIS A 846 11.17 48.27 20.18
N ILE A 847 12.47 48.27 19.97
CA ILE A 847 13.23 47.17 19.39
C ILE A 847 13.89 46.43 20.54
N ASP A 848 13.82 45.09 20.57
CA ASP A 848 14.35 44.30 21.67
C ASP A 848 15.88 44.55 21.83
N PHE A 849 16.64 44.49 20.72
CA PHE A 849 18.07 44.75 20.69
C PHE A 849 18.43 45.57 19.46
N LEU A 850 19.15 46.62 19.65
CA LEU A 850 19.74 47.46 18.58
C LEU A 850 21.24 47.42 18.69
N ILE A 851 21.92 46.80 17.74
CA ILE A 851 23.38 46.90 17.59
C ILE A 851 23.66 48.18 16.83
N TYR A 852 24.54 49.01 17.37
CA TYR A 852 24.92 50.30 16.82
C TYR A 852 26.44 50.53 16.88
N ASN A 853 26.95 51.36 15.99
CA ASN A 853 28.34 51.79 16.05
C ASN A 853 28.52 52.83 17.18
N ARG A 854 29.36 52.54 18.18
CA ARG A 854 29.57 53.39 19.36
C ARG A 854 30.15 54.73 18.99
N ILE A 855 30.88 54.87 17.86
CA ILE A 855 31.51 56.13 17.44
C ILE A 855 30.52 57.03 16.69
N SER A 856 29.90 56.48 15.64
CA SER A 856 28.98 57.22 14.77
C SER A 856 27.55 57.30 15.30
N LYS A 857 27.19 56.49 16.30
CA LYS A 857 25.84 56.29 16.84
C LYS A 857 24.81 55.84 15.79
N LYS A 858 25.28 55.31 14.66
CA LYS A 858 24.39 54.76 13.60
C LYS A 858 23.91 53.38 13.96
N PRO A 859 22.62 53.09 13.75
CA PRO A 859 22.07 51.73 13.87
C PRO A 859 22.74 50.81 12.83
N VAL A 860 23.05 49.62 13.22
CA VAL A 860 23.73 48.59 12.39
C VAL A 860 22.80 47.41 12.13
N LEU A 861 22.19 46.90 13.20
CA LEU A 861 21.32 45.74 13.12
C LEU A 861 20.29 45.76 14.24
N ALA A 862 19.03 45.61 13.90
CA ALA A 862 17.95 45.36 14.84
C ALA A 862 17.74 43.86 15.02
N ILE A 863 17.49 43.43 16.24
CA ILE A 863 17.19 42.02 16.57
C ILE A 863 15.94 41.96 17.41
N GLU A 864 14.98 41.11 17.04
CA GLU A 864 13.74 40.82 17.76
C GLU A 864 13.71 39.35 18.19
N VAL A 865 13.18 39.11 19.38
CA VAL A 865 12.96 37.76 19.93
C VAL A 865 11.48 37.51 20.03
N ASP A 866 10.99 36.68 19.13
CA ASP A 866 9.57 36.36 19.01
C ASP A 866 9.20 35.09 19.78
N GLY A 867 8.34 35.21 20.79
CA GLY A 867 7.77 34.07 21.48
C GLY A 867 6.78 33.35 20.59
N TYR A 868 6.96 32.05 20.41
CA TYR A 868 6.16 31.21 19.49
C TYR A 868 4.64 31.37 19.64
N GLU A 869 4.13 31.45 20.87
CA GLU A 869 2.69 31.54 21.13
C GLU A 869 2.06 32.87 20.71
N TYR A 870 2.81 33.98 20.75
CA TYR A 870 2.29 35.33 20.58
C TYR A 870 2.29 35.82 19.14
N HIS A 871 3.10 35.22 18.25
CA HIS A 871 3.35 35.72 16.89
C HIS A 871 2.72 34.85 15.79
N LYS A 872 1.68 34.03 16.13
CA LYS A 872 0.92 33.23 15.12
C LYS A 872 0.21 34.14 14.11
N ASN A 873 0.23 33.73 12.84
CA ASN A 873 -0.45 34.45 11.75
C ASN A 873 -1.94 34.74 12.09
N GLY A 874 -2.37 35.98 11.91
CA GLY A 874 -3.74 36.43 12.18
C GLY A 874 -3.96 37.04 13.57
N THR A 875 -2.91 37.14 14.40
CA THR A 875 -2.97 37.86 15.69
C THR A 875 -2.75 39.38 15.52
N VAL A 876 -3.20 40.16 16.50
CA VAL A 876 -2.92 41.60 16.55
C VAL A 876 -1.41 41.86 16.57
N GLN A 877 -0.64 40.98 17.20
CA GLN A 877 0.82 41.06 17.28
C GLN A 877 1.46 40.86 15.90
N ALA A 878 1.00 39.87 15.10
CA ALA A 878 1.52 39.65 13.73
C ALA A 878 1.33 40.92 12.84
N ALA A 879 0.22 41.64 13.02
CA ALA A 879 -0.01 42.91 12.30
C ALA A 879 0.98 43.99 12.74
N ARG A 880 1.28 44.07 14.04
CA ARG A 880 2.28 45.02 14.59
C ARG A 880 3.70 44.70 14.11
N ASP A 881 4.01 43.43 14.01
CA ASP A 881 5.31 42.96 13.51
C ASP A 881 5.51 43.31 12.04
N MET A 882 4.47 43.20 11.21
CA MET A 882 4.50 43.67 9.82
C MET A 882 4.76 45.15 9.71
N LEU A 883 4.10 45.98 10.55
CA LEU A 883 4.37 47.42 10.60
C LEU A 883 5.82 47.70 10.99
N LYS A 884 6.34 47.05 12.05
CA LYS A 884 7.72 47.23 12.50
C LYS A 884 8.71 46.83 11.39
N ASN A 885 8.51 45.70 10.74
CA ASN A 885 9.36 45.24 9.65
C ASN A 885 9.41 46.25 8.50
N HIS A 886 8.24 46.73 8.05
CA HIS A 886 8.13 47.70 6.96
C HIS A 886 8.79 49.02 7.30
N ILE A 887 8.57 49.53 8.52
CA ILE A 887 9.22 50.77 8.99
C ILE A 887 10.74 50.63 8.97
N LEU A 888 11.30 49.58 9.57
CA LEU A 888 12.75 49.38 9.59
C LEU A 888 13.34 49.21 8.19
N GLN A 889 12.63 48.60 7.29
CA GLN A 889 13.01 48.46 5.87
C GLN A 889 13.06 49.81 5.16
N LEU A 890 12.05 50.70 5.38
CA LEU A 890 12.03 52.05 4.81
C LEU A 890 13.24 52.87 5.23
N TYR A 891 13.69 52.69 6.46
CA TYR A 891 14.88 53.39 7.00
C TYR A 891 16.20 52.65 6.80
N GLN A 892 16.17 51.59 6.00
CA GLN A 892 17.34 50.75 5.67
C GLN A 892 18.06 50.20 6.91
N ILE A 893 17.31 49.88 7.97
CA ILE A 893 17.83 49.27 9.19
C ILE A 893 17.59 47.76 9.05
N PRO A 894 18.65 46.95 8.92
CA PRO A 894 18.51 45.51 8.85
C PRO A 894 17.85 44.96 10.11
N LEU A 895 17.00 43.94 9.95
CA LEU A 895 16.28 43.30 11.04
C LEU A 895 16.47 41.76 10.96
N LEU A 896 16.87 41.18 12.07
CA LEU A 896 16.81 39.74 12.31
C LEU A 896 15.72 39.42 13.33
N ARG A 897 14.92 38.40 13.04
CA ARG A 897 13.93 37.92 13.99
C ARG A 897 14.23 36.47 14.35
N PHE A 898 14.25 36.20 15.64
CA PHE A 898 14.52 34.88 16.17
C PHE A 898 13.32 34.37 16.95
N GLN A 899 12.73 33.27 16.45
CA GLN A 899 11.68 32.58 17.17
C GLN A 899 12.31 31.70 18.27
N THR A 900 11.69 31.63 19.44
CA THR A 900 12.20 30.86 20.59
C THR A 900 12.18 29.33 20.38
N ASN A 901 11.60 28.84 19.29
CA ASN A 901 11.65 27.46 18.85
C ASN A 901 12.59 27.21 17.66
N GLY A 902 13.29 28.24 17.19
CA GLY A 902 14.29 28.15 16.13
C GLY A 902 15.65 27.63 16.62
N SER A 903 16.67 27.79 15.77
CA SER A 903 18.04 27.36 16.07
C SER A 903 19.09 28.14 15.25
N GLY A 904 20.33 28.08 15.68
CA GLY A 904 21.49 28.63 14.97
C GLY A 904 21.65 30.15 15.06
N GLU A 905 21.07 30.81 16.08
CA GLU A 905 21.09 32.26 16.29
C GLU A 905 22.51 32.81 16.28
N ARG A 906 23.45 32.16 17.01
CA ARG A 906 24.87 32.52 17.07
C ARG A 906 25.51 32.62 15.69
N LYS A 907 25.29 31.62 14.86
CA LYS A 907 25.83 31.54 13.49
C LYS A 907 25.27 32.64 12.61
N ILE A 908 23.94 32.83 12.65
CA ILE A 908 23.24 33.83 11.83
C ILE A 908 23.71 35.25 12.18
N ILE A 909 23.82 35.59 13.48
CA ILE A 909 24.28 36.90 13.92
C ILE A 909 25.77 37.09 13.56
N ALA A 910 26.60 36.08 13.77
CA ALA A 910 28.01 36.14 13.43
C ALA A 910 28.27 36.36 11.92
N GLU A 911 27.62 35.60 11.06
CA GLU A 911 27.66 35.73 9.59
C GLU A 911 27.22 37.13 9.14
N TRP A 912 26.22 37.70 9.82
CA TRP A 912 25.73 39.04 9.53
C TRP A 912 26.74 40.11 9.95
N LEU A 913 27.34 39.97 11.14
CA LEU A 913 28.36 40.90 11.63
C LEU A 913 29.67 40.81 10.78
N GLU A 914 30.04 39.64 10.30
CA GLU A 914 31.21 39.47 9.42
C GLU A 914 31.06 40.21 8.09
N LYS A 915 29.85 40.22 7.50
CA LYS A 915 29.56 41.01 6.27
C LYS A 915 29.71 42.53 6.46
N LEU A 916 29.72 43.03 7.69
CA LEU A 916 29.91 44.45 7.99
C LEU A 916 31.36 44.84 8.13
N VAL A 917 32.21 43.89 8.49
CA VAL A 917 33.62 44.15 8.78
C VAL A 917 34.53 43.75 7.58
N GLY A 918 34.03 42.87 6.69
CA GLY A 918 34.68 42.53 5.40
C GLY A 918 34.29 43.51 4.32
#